data_b646b684336a0634f75dbaeaa8e1c46b
#
_entry.id   b646b684336a0634f75dbaeaa8e1c46b
#
_cell.length_a   1.000
_cell.length_b   1.000
_cell.length_c   1.000
_cell.angle_alpha   90.00
_cell.angle_beta   90.00
_cell.angle_gamma   90.00
#
_symmetry.space_group_name_H-M   'P 1'
#
loop_
_entity.id
_entity.type
_entity.pdbx_description
1 polymer ?
#
loop_
_entity_poly.entity_id
_entity_poly.type
_entity_poly.pdbx_seq_one_letter_code
_entity_poly.pdbx_strand_id
1 'polypeptide(L)'
;MSDRITPFNLIFSLLLFIGICWPGRPCAAVTFMPVVTNYTPLEYGAGLQNWAIAQGENGEIYIGNNTGLLCFDGYTWSKYSMPGNQLVRSLLADGDRIYAGTYEDFGYFARNASGTLEYTSLWDEMENTKTHNDEIWNILKVGDCIYFQSFSSWFKYDGKRITAHYCPKQLPLYFHEAHGRIYVQMVNGDFYLLENDEYKPLIERSELNDASVVAVIPLAGDKMILCTEWQGLFVYDGKTVAPYPTAVDSELKSQQLNRAVWVPSDSTLVLGTIRNGIYAIDSRGNEKWHYDVNNRLYNNSVLRLFCDRSNNVWAALDIGIALIHTSSPYSVLIPHRNAQPFGMVYGVDVTAGKLYIATNQSAWMYDFGGKAIVPIRGTEGQNWHVTAFGRQILVGNNLGTKLIRGTEAVNLPETENSSTCLRRCRINGQDILIESSYYKFRIYRKKNGLWEYAHTVDGFQNPVRQFEVDHTGTIWAAHMSRGIYKIALSKDLTKAEKSVYIKSLSDEKNSASLMHVMKIRGRVVLSDSERTYTFDDLNRRIIPFTRLNSILPNGVNTAVPVDDATYWLTDYRGYTLIKYESDTFRIERFVPSSFFGLECNENNNNVHVDGSVTYFCLNNGIGRLDTEAEKSACPEPGKLTVGKVTSLAQDHSLYELPVTAGKNAPARIRGDITFRLSYPNFDCEPLVFHYRLTGNGLHLASESADPAITYGSLGYGAYRFTASVKNVQGEVLSSTEYYFRNPRPFYLSVYAWIFYLLLIGALIYFYSRWHTAHMLRKRQKELEEEKIKQDFKILEQEHIIAQQREQLLEAELQVKSKELASLALDAVVQHKTVENLKAAMLEQKRKGDINQQEVDRMLNQMGGNLNDEEFWDIYHKNFDLIHKNFFRNLRKQYPNLTPNDLRFCALLRLNLSTKDIAQFTNLTVRGIETARYRLRKKLAIPEGKSLVDFFIDFV
;
A
#
# COMPACT_ATOMS: atom_id res chain seq x y z
N MET A 1 55.36 17.72 -56.32
CA MET A 1 55.33 16.82 -55.15
C MET A 1 54.00 16.13 -55.20
N SER A 2 53.97 14.89 -55.62
CA SER A 2 52.76 14.06 -55.74
C SER A 2 52.56 13.25 -54.46
N ASP A 3 51.60 13.58 -53.70
CA ASP A 3 51.23 12.81 -52.49
C ASP A 3 50.55 11.52 -52.95
N ARG A 4 51.27 10.43 -52.79
CA ARG A 4 50.71 9.07 -52.90
C ARG A 4 49.74 8.79 -51.75
N ILE A 5 48.47 8.77 -52.04
CA ILE A 5 47.44 8.24 -51.11
C ILE A 5 47.72 6.74 -50.99
N THR A 6 48.14 6.27 -49.84
CA THR A 6 48.35 4.83 -49.57
C THR A 6 47.02 4.11 -49.47
N PRO A 7 46.91 2.85 -49.99
CA PRO A 7 45.69 2.08 -50.05
C PRO A 7 45.15 1.78 -48.62
N PHE A 8 45.91 1.98 -47.56
CA PHE A 8 45.51 1.79 -46.17
C PHE A 8 44.48 2.85 -45.72
N ASN A 9 44.57 4.08 -46.18
CA ASN A 9 43.64 5.16 -45.81
C ASN A 9 42.30 5.00 -46.54
N LEU A 10 42.29 4.35 -47.73
CA LEU A 10 41.01 4.05 -48.41
C LEU A 10 40.23 2.94 -47.73
N ILE A 11 40.93 1.91 -47.24
CA ILE A 11 40.32 0.79 -46.52
C ILE A 11 39.77 1.25 -45.15
N PHE A 12 40.52 2.16 -44.48
CA PHE A 12 40.05 2.72 -43.19
C PHE A 12 38.82 3.63 -43.38
N SER A 13 38.78 4.43 -44.44
CA SER A 13 37.62 5.25 -44.79
C SER A 13 36.44 4.41 -45.25
N LEU A 14 36.68 3.29 -45.96
CA LEU A 14 35.61 2.36 -46.35
C LEU A 14 35.06 1.59 -45.13
N LEU A 15 35.91 1.21 -44.19
CA LEU A 15 35.50 0.56 -42.95
C LEU A 15 34.76 1.54 -42.02
N LEU A 16 35.13 2.83 -42.01
CA LEU A 16 34.34 3.84 -41.28
C LEU A 16 32.98 4.10 -41.95
N PHE A 17 32.88 4.05 -43.29
CA PHE A 17 31.63 4.21 -44.02
C PHE A 17 30.70 2.98 -43.88
N ILE A 18 31.28 1.76 -43.85
CA ILE A 18 30.51 0.54 -43.58
C ILE A 18 30.04 0.48 -42.10
N GLY A 19 30.79 1.05 -41.17
CA GLY A 19 30.37 1.19 -39.75
C GLY A 19 29.22 2.18 -39.52
N ILE A 20 29.02 3.14 -40.45
CA ILE A 20 27.94 4.14 -40.37
C ILE A 20 26.67 3.66 -41.10
N CYS A 21 26.78 2.67 -41.99
CA CYS A 21 25.66 2.04 -42.72
C CYS A 21 25.24 0.69 -42.16
N TRP A 22 25.58 0.36 -40.91
CA TRP A 22 24.91 -0.77 -40.26
C TRP A 22 23.43 -0.42 -40.14
N PRO A 23 22.50 -1.19 -40.73
CA PRO A 23 21.09 -0.98 -40.47
C PRO A 23 20.94 -1.05 -38.97
N GLY A 24 20.47 0.06 -38.36
CA GLY A 24 20.29 0.15 -36.93
C GLY A 24 19.61 -1.14 -36.47
N ARG A 25 20.12 -1.70 -35.37
CA ARG A 25 19.43 -2.84 -34.72
C ARG A 25 17.94 -2.51 -34.75
N PRO A 26 17.09 -3.41 -35.24
CA PRO A 26 15.65 -3.14 -35.21
C PRO A 26 15.32 -2.67 -33.81
N CYS A 27 14.80 -1.46 -33.70
CA CYS A 27 14.34 -0.92 -32.42
C CYS A 27 13.33 -1.94 -31.94
N ALA A 28 13.59 -2.55 -30.79
CA ALA A 28 12.67 -3.54 -30.23
C ALA A 28 11.28 -2.94 -30.27
N ALA A 29 10.29 -3.69 -30.74
CA ALA A 29 8.93 -3.21 -30.86
C ALA A 29 8.44 -2.83 -29.46
N VAL A 30 8.06 -1.58 -29.28
CA VAL A 30 7.51 -1.08 -28.02
C VAL A 30 6.00 -1.25 -28.08
N THR A 31 5.44 -1.94 -27.10
CA THR A 31 3.99 -2.17 -27.03
C THR A 31 3.44 -1.77 -25.68
N PHE A 32 2.13 -1.54 -25.61
CA PHE A 32 1.44 -1.50 -24.33
C PHE A 32 1.45 -2.90 -23.73
N MET A 33 1.98 -3.03 -22.53
CA MET A 33 2.12 -4.29 -21.80
C MET A 33 1.14 -4.35 -20.63
N PRO A 34 0.67 -5.55 -20.20
CA PRO A 34 -0.10 -5.69 -18.96
C PRO A 34 0.63 -5.04 -17.79
N VAL A 35 -0.09 -4.49 -16.82
CA VAL A 35 0.56 -3.93 -15.63
C VAL A 35 1.26 -5.04 -14.85
N VAL A 36 2.43 -4.78 -14.29
CA VAL A 36 3.17 -5.70 -13.41
C VAL A 36 3.28 -5.13 -12.00
N THR A 37 2.89 -5.92 -11.02
CA THR A 37 3.11 -5.65 -9.60
C THR A 37 4.21 -6.56 -9.10
N ASN A 38 5.28 -6.00 -8.55
CA ASN A 38 6.37 -6.77 -7.96
C ASN A 38 6.26 -6.73 -6.44
N TYR A 39 6.44 -7.88 -5.82
CA TYR A 39 6.52 -8.05 -4.37
C TYR A 39 7.95 -8.38 -3.99
N THR A 40 8.53 -7.54 -3.15
CA THR A 40 9.92 -7.67 -2.71
C THR A 40 10.06 -8.60 -1.50
N PRO A 41 11.24 -9.17 -1.24
CA PRO A 41 11.48 -9.96 -0.03
C PRO A 41 11.19 -9.23 1.28
N LEU A 42 11.32 -7.90 1.30
CA LEU A 42 10.98 -7.08 2.45
C LEU A 42 9.46 -6.99 2.68
N GLU A 43 8.66 -6.94 1.61
CA GLU A 43 7.21 -6.89 1.70
C GLU A 43 6.61 -8.21 2.19
N TYR A 44 7.07 -9.35 1.65
CA TYR A 44 6.56 -10.64 2.09
C TYR A 44 7.30 -11.24 3.30
N GLY A 45 8.38 -10.60 3.79
CA GLY A 45 9.06 -10.94 5.04
C GLY A 45 9.70 -12.33 5.06
N ALA A 46 10.28 -12.80 3.91
CA ALA A 46 10.80 -14.16 3.78
C ALA A 46 12.06 -14.21 2.90
N GLY A 47 12.51 -15.45 2.56
CA GLY A 47 13.69 -15.68 1.75
C GLY A 47 13.57 -15.16 0.32
N LEU A 48 14.69 -15.00 -0.37
CA LEU A 48 14.75 -14.40 -1.69
C LEU A 48 14.06 -15.25 -2.77
N GLN A 49 14.34 -16.56 -2.80
CA GLN A 49 13.92 -17.48 -3.87
C GLN A 49 12.52 -18.03 -3.61
N ASN A 50 11.74 -18.05 -4.69
CA ASN A 50 10.39 -18.55 -4.71
C ASN A 50 10.27 -19.65 -5.78
N TRP A 51 9.86 -20.85 -5.40
CA TRP A 51 10.00 -22.07 -6.20
C TRP A 51 8.70 -22.57 -6.82
N ALA A 52 7.60 -22.36 -6.12
CA ALA A 52 6.30 -22.88 -6.51
C ALA A 52 5.19 -21.88 -6.23
N ILE A 53 4.10 -21.98 -6.99
CA ILE A 53 2.90 -21.17 -6.81
C ILE A 53 1.69 -22.10 -6.93
N ALA A 54 0.71 -21.88 -6.06
CA ALA A 54 -0.60 -22.52 -6.12
C ALA A 54 -1.69 -21.54 -5.67
N GLN A 55 -2.90 -21.72 -6.14
CA GLN A 55 -4.06 -20.94 -5.69
C GLN A 55 -5.01 -21.84 -4.90
N GLY A 56 -5.34 -21.42 -3.67
CA GLY A 56 -6.28 -22.12 -2.82
C GLY A 56 -7.73 -21.98 -3.28
N GLU A 57 -8.62 -22.75 -2.68
CA GLU A 57 -10.06 -22.75 -3.04
C GLU A 57 -10.70 -21.37 -2.83
N ASN A 58 -10.34 -20.65 -1.79
CA ASN A 58 -10.86 -19.31 -1.50
C ASN A 58 -10.18 -18.20 -2.34
N GLY A 59 -9.21 -18.55 -3.19
CA GLY A 59 -8.52 -17.61 -4.07
C GLY A 59 -7.17 -17.11 -3.56
N GLU A 60 -6.78 -17.39 -2.31
CA GLU A 60 -5.45 -17.00 -1.79
C GLU A 60 -4.33 -17.63 -2.63
N ILE A 61 -3.24 -16.92 -2.77
CA ILE A 61 -2.04 -17.37 -3.47
C ILE A 61 -1.03 -17.93 -2.47
N TYR A 62 -0.59 -19.14 -2.69
CA TYR A 62 0.44 -19.82 -1.91
C TYR A 62 1.74 -19.87 -2.69
N ILE A 63 2.85 -19.53 -2.03
CA ILE A 63 4.18 -19.51 -2.63
C ILE A 63 5.13 -20.40 -1.81
N GLY A 64 5.79 -21.34 -2.49
CA GLY A 64 6.89 -22.11 -1.92
C GLY A 64 8.17 -21.27 -1.91
N ASN A 65 8.69 -21.00 -0.74
CA ASN A 65 9.83 -20.10 -0.52
C ASN A 65 10.96 -20.82 0.23
N ASN A 66 12.18 -20.32 0.15
CA ASN A 66 13.36 -20.85 0.86
C ASN A 66 13.17 -20.92 2.39
N THR A 67 12.21 -20.25 2.96
CA THR A 67 11.98 -20.18 4.41
C THR A 67 10.61 -20.73 4.83
N GLY A 68 9.93 -21.47 3.95
CA GLY A 68 8.64 -22.08 4.20
C GLY A 68 7.57 -21.74 3.19
N LEU A 69 6.30 -21.82 3.61
CA LEU A 69 5.14 -21.47 2.81
C LEU A 69 4.74 -20.01 3.06
N LEU A 70 4.55 -19.24 1.99
CA LEU A 70 3.92 -17.94 2.04
C LEU A 70 2.46 -18.05 1.59
N CYS A 71 1.59 -17.24 2.17
CA CYS A 71 0.20 -17.08 1.78
C CYS A 71 -0.10 -15.59 1.59
N PHE A 72 -0.68 -15.24 0.46
CA PHE A 72 -1.14 -13.90 0.14
C PHE A 72 -2.65 -13.88 -0.03
N ASP A 73 -3.33 -13.08 0.74
CA ASP A 73 -4.80 -12.94 0.77
C ASP A 73 -5.32 -11.74 -0.04
N GLY A 74 -4.46 -11.11 -0.84
CA GLY A 74 -4.74 -9.88 -1.58
C GLY A 74 -4.28 -8.61 -0.86
N TYR A 75 -4.08 -8.64 0.45
CA TYR A 75 -3.69 -7.49 1.28
C TYR A 75 -2.45 -7.76 2.12
N THR A 76 -2.35 -8.95 2.70
CA THR A 76 -1.30 -9.27 3.66
C THR A 76 -0.59 -10.57 3.30
N TRP A 77 0.71 -10.57 3.52
CA TRP A 77 1.55 -11.75 3.45
C TRP A 77 1.59 -12.44 4.81
N SER A 78 1.37 -13.74 4.82
CA SER A 78 1.54 -14.59 5.99
C SER A 78 2.56 -15.68 5.69
N LYS A 79 3.43 -15.96 6.66
CA LYS A 79 4.48 -16.99 6.52
C LYS A 79 4.20 -18.14 7.47
N TYR A 80 4.31 -19.35 6.95
CA TYR A 80 4.18 -20.61 7.70
C TYR A 80 5.48 -21.41 7.54
N SER A 81 6.11 -21.72 8.66
CA SER A 81 7.37 -22.47 8.65
C SER A 81 7.12 -23.97 8.50
N MET A 82 7.99 -24.63 7.74
CA MET A 82 8.09 -26.09 7.73
C MET A 82 8.81 -26.59 8.99
N PRO A 83 8.59 -27.84 9.39
CA PRO A 83 9.43 -28.50 10.39
C PRO A 83 10.92 -28.39 10.01
N GLY A 84 11.78 -28.06 10.96
CA GLY A 84 13.21 -27.83 10.71
C GLY A 84 13.53 -26.56 9.88
N ASN A 85 12.57 -25.64 9.67
CA ASN A 85 12.71 -24.43 8.82
C ASN A 85 13.16 -24.75 7.39
N GLN A 86 12.71 -25.85 6.84
CA GLN A 86 13.01 -26.26 5.48
C GLN A 86 12.34 -25.35 4.45
N LEU A 87 12.92 -25.30 3.25
CA LEU A 87 12.34 -24.64 2.09
C LEU A 87 11.14 -25.44 1.56
N VAL A 88 10.24 -24.77 0.86
CA VAL A 88 9.15 -25.42 0.11
C VAL A 88 9.47 -25.32 -1.37
N ARG A 89 9.75 -26.49 -2.00
CA ARG A 89 10.17 -26.60 -3.39
C ARG A 89 9.01 -26.73 -4.37
N SER A 90 7.97 -27.44 -3.97
CA SER A 90 6.82 -27.70 -4.83
C SER A 90 5.51 -27.53 -4.06
N LEU A 91 4.46 -27.11 -4.75
CA LEU A 91 3.13 -26.88 -4.19
C LEU A 91 2.04 -27.39 -5.16
N LEU A 92 0.96 -27.88 -4.55
CA LEU A 92 -0.30 -28.14 -5.23
C LEU A 92 -1.46 -27.84 -4.27
N ALA A 93 -2.41 -27.02 -4.67
CA ALA A 93 -3.65 -26.82 -3.93
C ALA A 93 -4.74 -27.77 -4.43
N ASP A 94 -5.38 -28.51 -3.52
CA ASP A 94 -6.51 -29.40 -3.82
C ASP A 94 -7.52 -29.38 -2.65
N GLY A 95 -8.70 -28.85 -2.90
CA GLY A 95 -9.69 -28.61 -1.85
C GLY A 95 -9.15 -27.72 -0.72
N ASP A 96 -9.31 -28.20 0.50
CA ASP A 96 -8.87 -27.52 1.72
C ASP A 96 -7.38 -27.76 2.06
N ARG A 97 -6.66 -28.55 1.23
CA ARG A 97 -5.26 -28.92 1.46
C ARG A 97 -4.32 -28.26 0.48
N ILE A 98 -3.19 -27.80 1.00
CA ILE A 98 -2.06 -27.29 0.21
C ILE A 98 -0.91 -28.27 0.37
N TYR A 99 -0.77 -29.16 -0.62
CA TYR A 99 0.32 -30.11 -0.64
C TYR A 99 1.64 -29.40 -0.89
N ALA A 100 2.65 -29.79 -0.12
CA ALA A 100 3.98 -29.19 -0.15
C ALA A 100 5.05 -30.28 -0.18
N GLY A 101 6.05 -30.05 -1.00
CA GLY A 101 7.24 -30.91 -1.10
C GLY A 101 8.50 -30.11 -0.77
N THR A 102 9.38 -30.75 -0.04
CA THR A 102 10.64 -30.22 0.48
C THR A 102 11.77 -31.23 0.35
N TYR A 103 12.86 -30.99 1.03
CA TYR A 103 13.97 -31.93 1.13
C TYR A 103 13.64 -33.03 2.17
N GLU A 104 13.65 -34.27 1.74
CA GLU A 104 13.35 -35.47 2.54
C GLU A 104 11.98 -35.45 3.26
N ASP A 105 11.02 -34.66 2.76
CA ASP A 105 9.68 -34.61 3.31
C ASP A 105 8.65 -34.10 2.28
N PHE A 106 7.44 -34.60 2.37
CA PHE A 106 6.25 -34.06 1.70
C PHE A 106 5.00 -34.32 2.52
N GLY A 107 4.04 -33.46 2.36
CA GLY A 107 2.81 -33.49 3.11
C GLY A 107 1.84 -32.43 2.66
N TYR A 108 1.01 -31.96 3.57
CA TYR A 108 0.07 -30.89 3.27
C TYR A 108 -0.12 -29.96 4.45
N PHE A 109 -0.42 -28.71 4.12
CA PHE A 109 -0.96 -27.73 5.05
C PHE A 109 -2.48 -27.79 5.00
N ALA A 110 -3.11 -27.77 6.16
CA ALA A 110 -4.55 -27.59 6.32
C ALA A 110 -4.85 -26.54 7.39
N ARG A 111 -5.97 -25.84 7.27
CA ARG A 111 -6.36 -24.84 8.27
C ARG A 111 -6.92 -25.53 9.51
N ASN A 112 -6.38 -25.20 10.67
CA ASN A 112 -6.96 -25.60 11.94
C ASN A 112 -8.21 -24.76 12.27
N ALA A 113 -8.82 -25.02 13.42
CA ALA A 113 -10.04 -24.31 13.85
C ALA A 113 -9.86 -22.78 13.99
N SER A 114 -8.66 -22.30 14.24
CA SER A 114 -8.35 -20.86 14.34
C SER A 114 -8.00 -20.20 12.99
N GLY A 115 -8.05 -20.97 11.88
CA GLY A 115 -7.72 -20.51 10.54
C GLY A 115 -6.23 -20.48 10.21
N THR A 116 -5.38 -20.91 11.15
CA THR A 116 -3.93 -21.03 10.95
C THR A 116 -3.60 -22.32 10.20
N LEU A 117 -2.72 -22.24 9.20
CA LEU A 117 -2.25 -23.41 8.47
C LEU A 117 -1.28 -24.22 9.33
N GLU A 118 -1.53 -25.51 9.44
CA GLU A 118 -0.69 -26.47 10.12
C GLU A 118 -0.22 -27.54 9.13
N TYR A 119 1.05 -27.89 9.20
CA TYR A 119 1.65 -28.89 8.33
C TYR A 119 1.48 -30.28 8.91
N THR A 120 1.09 -31.23 8.05
CA THR A 120 1.04 -32.66 8.33
C THR A 120 1.96 -33.37 7.36
N SER A 121 2.96 -34.06 7.85
CA SER A 121 3.87 -34.85 7.04
C SER A 121 3.19 -36.14 6.59
N LEU A 122 3.23 -36.43 5.30
CA LEU A 122 2.88 -37.73 4.73
C LEU A 122 4.12 -38.67 4.68
N TRP A 123 5.31 -38.07 4.69
CA TRP A 123 6.58 -38.79 4.70
C TRP A 123 6.74 -39.65 5.97
N ASP A 124 6.28 -39.14 7.10
CA ASP A 124 6.36 -39.84 8.38
C ASP A 124 5.43 -41.07 8.45
N GLU A 125 4.39 -41.11 7.61
CA GLU A 125 3.48 -42.25 7.47
C GLU A 125 4.11 -43.44 6.74
N MET A 126 5.27 -43.22 6.06
CA MET A 126 5.97 -44.27 5.31
C MET A 126 6.95 -45.05 6.21
N GLU A 127 6.50 -46.14 6.77
CA GLU A 127 7.38 -47.08 7.47
C GLU A 127 8.27 -47.84 6.46
N ASN A 128 9.60 -47.81 6.64
CA ASN A 128 10.63 -48.62 5.91
C ASN A 128 10.85 -48.34 4.41
N THR A 129 10.30 -47.25 3.84
CA THR A 129 10.46 -46.95 2.41
C THR A 129 10.97 -45.53 2.15
N LYS A 130 11.61 -44.91 3.15
CA LYS A 130 12.14 -43.54 3.02
C LYS A 130 13.41 -43.53 2.18
N THR A 131 13.49 -42.66 1.18
CA THR A 131 14.72 -42.33 0.45
C THR A 131 15.51 -41.29 1.25
N HIS A 132 16.80 -41.25 1.07
CA HIS A 132 17.67 -40.24 1.68
C HIS A 132 18.27 -39.35 0.58
N ASN A 133 18.54 -38.09 0.90
CA ASN A 133 19.08 -37.08 -0.01
C ASN A 133 18.20 -36.81 -1.24
N ASP A 134 16.89 -36.79 -1.07
CA ASP A 134 15.92 -36.57 -2.14
C ASP A 134 15.08 -35.33 -1.90
N GLU A 135 14.80 -34.59 -2.93
CA GLU A 135 14.02 -33.38 -2.87
C GLU A 135 12.79 -33.46 -3.78
N ILE A 136 11.62 -33.08 -3.30
CA ILE A 136 10.36 -33.16 -4.05
C ILE A 136 10.22 -31.90 -4.95
N TRP A 137 10.57 -32.10 -6.20
CA TRP A 137 10.63 -31.02 -7.19
C TRP A 137 9.29 -30.64 -7.80
N ASN A 138 8.36 -31.57 -7.85
CA ASN A 138 7.06 -31.31 -8.44
C ASN A 138 5.96 -32.10 -7.72
N ILE A 139 4.78 -31.52 -7.69
CA ILE A 139 3.55 -32.16 -7.23
C ILE A 139 2.49 -31.92 -8.27
N LEU A 140 1.78 -32.98 -8.67
CA LEU A 140 0.68 -32.86 -9.63
C LEU A 140 -0.46 -33.82 -9.27
N LYS A 141 -1.66 -33.51 -9.74
CA LYS A 141 -2.86 -34.31 -9.54
C LYS A 141 -3.32 -34.89 -10.86
N VAL A 142 -3.57 -36.20 -10.87
CA VAL A 142 -4.22 -36.87 -12.00
C VAL A 142 -5.33 -37.79 -11.48
N GLY A 143 -6.56 -37.58 -11.89
CA GLY A 143 -7.70 -38.18 -11.29
C GLY A 143 -7.82 -37.84 -9.81
N ASP A 144 -7.98 -38.83 -8.96
CA ASP A 144 -8.04 -38.68 -7.50
C ASP A 144 -6.69 -38.86 -6.80
N CYS A 145 -5.60 -39.07 -7.57
CA CYS A 145 -4.28 -39.29 -7.02
C CYS A 145 -3.38 -38.09 -7.09
N ILE A 146 -2.61 -37.85 -6.02
CA ILE A 146 -1.53 -36.87 -5.96
C ILE A 146 -0.19 -37.58 -6.17
N TYR A 147 0.63 -37.02 -7.06
CA TYR A 147 1.95 -37.53 -7.38
C TYR A 147 3.02 -36.54 -6.89
N PHE A 148 3.94 -37.03 -6.08
CA PHE A 148 5.11 -36.29 -5.59
C PHE A 148 6.34 -36.81 -6.34
N GLN A 149 7.05 -35.95 -7.06
CA GLN A 149 8.16 -36.32 -7.91
C GLN A 149 9.47 -35.76 -7.37
N SER A 150 10.43 -36.62 -7.18
CA SER A 150 11.84 -36.31 -7.03
C SER A 150 12.64 -36.76 -8.27
N PHE A 151 13.98 -36.63 -8.24
CA PHE A 151 14.84 -37.12 -9.33
C PHE A 151 15.11 -38.65 -9.26
N SER A 152 15.04 -39.22 -8.08
CA SER A 152 15.35 -40.63 -7.88
C SER A 152 14.10 -41.50 -7.69
N SER A 153 12.97 -40.87 -7.42
CA SER A 153 11.73 -41.52 -7.01
C SER A 153 10.50 -40.68 -7.31
N TRP A 154 9.35 -41.32 -7.31
CA TRP A 154 8.09 -40.65 -7.24
C TRP A 154 7.11 -41.41 -6.34
N PHE A 155 6.18 -40.68 -5.75
CA PHE A 155 5.25 -41.22 -4.77
C PHE A 155 3.83 -40.90 -5.21
N LYS A 156 2.94 -41.91 -5.15
CA LYS A 156 1.53 -41.80 -5.50
C LYS A 156 0.69 -41.89 -4.23
N TYR A 157 -0.08 -40.89 -3.97
CA TYR A 157 -0.99 -40.80 -2.83
C TYR A 157 -2.44 -40.82 -3.33
N ASP A 158 -3.24 -41.80 -2.90
CA ASP A 158 -4.66 -41.99 -3.27
C ASP A 158 -5.65 -41.39 -2.26
N GLY A 159 -5.16 -40.55 -1.35
CA GLY A 159 -5.95 -39.96 -0.25
C GLY A 159 -5.91 -40.81 1.04
N LYS A 160 -5.34 -42.02 0.98
CA LYS A 160 -5.24 -42.94 2.13
C LYS A 160 -3.91 -43.66 2.22
N ARG A 161 -3.34 -44.04 1.10
CA ARG A 161 -2.10 -44.82 1.02
C ARG A 161 -1.10 -44.16 0.08
N ILE A 162 0.18 -44.27 0.46
CA ILE A 162 1.31 -43.83 -0.34
C ILE A 162 1.98 -45.06 -0.95
N THR A 163 2.19 -45.01 -2.27
CA THR A 163 2.97 -46.01 -2.99
C THR A 163 4.25 -45.35 -3.52
N ALA A 164 5.41 -45.89 -3.17
CA ALA A 164 6.72 -45.40 -3.60
C ALA A 164 7.22 -46.16 -4.84
N HIS A 165 7.71 -45.44 -5.83
CA HIS A 165 8.31 -45.95 -7.05
C HIS A 165 9.74 -45.47 -7.17
N TYR A 166 10.71 -46.34 -7.06
CA TYR A 166 12.13 -46.02 -7.16
C TYR A 166 12.60 -46.13 -8.60
N CYS A 167 13.42 -45.18 -9.04
CA CYS A 167 13.89 -45.04 -10.40
C CYS A 167 15.43 -45.18 -10.52
N PRO A 168 16.06 -46.33 -10.21
CA PRO A 168 17.51 -46.42 -10.11
C PRO A 168 18.25 -46.33 -11.43
N LYS A 169 17.56 -46.51 -12.56
CA LYS A 169 18.16 -46.54 -13.92
C LYS A 169 17.66 -45.41 -14.83
N GLN A 170 16.46 -44.96 -14.60
CA GLN A 170 15.81 -43.91 -15.42
C GLN A 170 15.35 -42.79 -14.47
N LEU A 171 16.15 -41.72 -14.37
CA LEU A 171 15.92 -40.62 -13.50
C LEU A 171 14.89 -39.63 -14.11
N PRO A 172 13.70 -39.46 -13.52
CA PRO A 172 12.74 -38.51 -14.03
C PRO A 172 13.19 -37.07 -13.72
N LEU A 173 13.33 -36.25 -14.77
CA LEU A 173 13.66 -34.83 -14.62
C LEU A 173 12.43 -34.03 -14.26
N TYR A 174 11.36 -34.14 -15.07
CA TYR A 174 10.09 -33.44 -14.85
C TYR A 174 8.89 -34.31 -15.14
N PHE A 175 7.88 -34.25 -14.30
CA PHE A 175 6.56 -34.75 -14.56
C PHE A 175 5.68 -33.59 -15.07
N HIS A 176 4.94 -33.82 -16.15
CA HIS A 176 3.99 -32.87 -16.72
C HIS A 176 2.60 -33.50 -16.80
N GLU A 177 1.58 -32.77 -16.38
CA GLU A 177 0.18 -33.16 -16.60
C GLU A 177 -0.34 -32.53 -17.88
N ALA A 178 -0.93 -33.32 -18.74
CA ALA A 178 -1.71 -32.87 -19.89
C ALA A 178 -2.79 -33.92 -20.24
N HIS A 179 -3.99 -33.49 -20.58
CA HIS A 179 -5.12 -34.34 -20.95
C HIS A 179 -5.44 -35.45 -19.96
N GLY A 180 -5.22 -35.18 -18.63
CA GLY A 180 -5.45 -36.16 -17.59
C GLY A 180 -4.42 -37.30 -17.54
N ARG A 181 -3.26 -37.12 -18.15
CA ARG A 181 -2.14 -38.09 -18.21
C ARG A 181 -0.86 -37.45 -17.72
N ILE A 182 0.11 -38.31 -17.32
CA ILE A 182 1.42 -37.87 -16.88
C ILE A 182 2.43 -38.12 -17.96
N TYR A 183 3.11 -37.11 -18.40
CA TYR A 183 4.24 -37.16 -19.32
C TYR A 183 5.51 -36.89 -18.53
N VAL A 184 6.57 -37.64 -18.88
CA VAL A 184 7.81 -37.65 -18.08
C VAL A 184 9.01 -37.34 -18.97
N GLN A 185 9.70 -36.24 -18.66
CA GLN A 185 11.01 -35.98 -19.21
C GLN A 185 12.06 -36.67 -18.36
N MET A 186 12.88 -37.54 -18.97
CA MET A 186 14.01 -38.16 -18.30
C MET A 186 15.26 -37.31 -18.33
N VAL A 187 16.11 -37.43 -17.29
CA VAL A 187 17.41 -36.74 -17.27
C VAL A 187 18.27 -37.27 -18.40
N ASN A 188 18.66 -36.38 -19.32
CA ASN A 188 19.42 -36.69 -20.52
C ASN A 188 18.82 -37.85 -21.38
N GLY A 189 17.49 -38.01 -21.30
CA GLY A 189 16.79 -39.12 -21.95
C GLY A 189 15.59 -38.66 -22.77
N ASP A 190 14.85 -39.61 -23.28
CA ASP A 190 13.65 -39.41 -24.08
C ASP A 190 12.48 -38.88 -23.24
N PHE A 191 11.39 -38.59 -23.93
CA PHE A 191 10.14 -38.14 -23.34
C PHE A 191 9.14 -39.32 -23.32
N TYR A 192 8.58 -39.63 -22.17
CA TYR A 192 7.76 -40.82 -21.90
C TYR A 192 6.33 -40.42 -21.49
N LEU A 193 5.41 -41.35 -21.68
CA LEU A 193 4.10 -41.38 -21.05
C LEU A 193 4.14 -42.33 -19.84
N LEU A 194 3.71 -41.92 -18.69
CA LEU A 194 3.50 -42.75 -17.51
C LEU A 194 2.08 -43.37 -17.58
N GLU A 195 2.00 -44.69 -17.77
CA GLU A 195 0.72 -45.41 -17.86
C GLU A 195 0.79 -46.67 -17.05
N ASN A 196 -0.17 -46.91 -16.17
CA ASN A 196 -0.20 -48.04 -15.24
C ASN A 196 1.12 -48.19 -14.43
N ASP A 197 1.65 -47.03 -13.99
CA ASP A 197 2.91 -46.94 -13.21
C ASP A 197 4.17 -47.42 -13.97
N GLU A 198 4.12 -47.55 -15.33
CA GLU A 198 5.21 -47.87 -16.22
C GLU A 198 5.49 -46.74 -17.22
N TYR A 199 6.80 -46.57 -17.55
CA TYR A 199 7.24 -45.60 -18.53
C TYR A 199 7.15 -46.15 -19.95
N LYS A 200 6.29 -45.59 -20.80
CA LYS A 200 6.16 -45.91 -22.21
C LYS A 200 6.88 -44.84 -23.05
N PRO A 201 7.89 -45.21 -23.88
CA PRO A 201 8.53 -44.23 -24.76
C PRO A 201 7.51 -43.53 -25.66
N LEU A 202 7.61 -42.21 -25.79
CA LEU A 202 6.67 -41.44 -26.60
C LEU A 202 7.37 -40.63 -27.71
N ILE A 203 8.46 -39.94 -27.35
CA ILE A 203 9.23 -39.09 -28.25
C ILE A 203 10.71 -39.33 -27.95
N GLU A 204 11.49 -39.66 -28.97
CA GLU A 204 12.94 -39.74 -28.84
C GLU A 204 13.55 -38.36 -28.64
N ARG A 205 14.57 -38.28 -27.82
CA ARG A 205 15.28 -37.01 -27.56
C ARG A 205 15.80 -36.35 -28.86
N SER A 206 16.24 -37.16 -29.80
CA SER A 206 16.71 -36.72 -31.15
C SER A 206 15.63 -35.90 -31.91
N GLU A 207 14.35 -36.21 -31.75
CA GLU A 207 13.26 -35.51 -32.39
C GLU A 207 13.04 -34.08 -31.80
N LEU A 208 13.54 -33.83 -30.58
CA LEU A 208 13.55 -32.53 -29.90
C LEU A 208 14.92 -31.83 -30.01
N ASN A 209 15.77 -32.22 -30.99
CA ASN A 209 17.12 -31.70 -31.16
C ASN A 209 17.96 -31.79 -29.86
N ASP A 210 17.87 -32.90 -29.17
CA ASP A 210 18.54 -33.20 -27.89
C ASP A 210 18.19 -32.31 -26.70
N ALA A 211 17.08 -31.59 -26.74
CA ALA A 211 16.62 -30.75 -25.64
C ALA A 211 15.70 -31.49 -24.68
N SER A 212 15.65 -31.00 -23.45
CA SER A 212 14.70 -31.44 -22.44
C SER A 212 13.42 -30.62 -22.48
N VAL A 213 12.26 -31.27 -22.27
CA VAL A 213 10.96 -30.61 -22.15
C VAL A 213 10.81 -30.06 -20.74
N VAL A 214 10.66 -28.76 -20.62
CA VAL A 214 10.51 -28.03 -19.33
C VAL A 214 9.07 -27.66 -19.01
N ALA A 215 8.19 -27.64 -20.02
CA ALA A 215 6.74 -27.46 -19.83
C ALA A 215 5.97 -28.10 -20.97
N VAL A 216 4.75 -28.57 -20.67
CA VAL A 216 3.80 -29.12 -21.65
C VAL A 216 2.50 -28.32 -21.55
N ILE A 217 2.02 -27.85 -22.68
CA ILE A 217 0.78 -27.07 -22.78
C ILE A 217 -0.23 -27.85 -23.61
N PRO A 218 -1.33 -28.34 -23.00
CA PRO A 218 -2.35 -29.06 -23.73
C PRO A 218 -3.08 -28.15 -24.73
N LEU A 219 -3.37 -28.68 -25.89
CA LEU A 219 -4.17 -28.06 -26.95
C LEU A 219 -5.44 -28.91 -27.18
N ALA A 220 -6.27 -28.50 -28.11
CA ALA A 220 -7.49 -29.25 -28.43
C ALA A 220 -7.14 -30.66 -29.00
N GLY A 221 -7.89 -31.68 -28.56
CA GLY A 221 -7.64 -33.09 -28.90
C GLY A 221 -6.44 -33.62 -28.14
N ASP A 222 -5.63 -34.50 -28.79
CA ASP A 222 -4.41 -35.06 -28.19
C ASP A 222 -3.15 -34.19 -28.46
N LYS A 223 -3.34 -32.98 -29.00
CA LYS A 223 -2.24 -32.08 -29.34
C LYS A 223 -1.69 -31.37 -28.10
N MET A 224 -0.39 -31.11 -28.11
CA MET A 224 0.26 -30.33 -27.04
C MET A 224 1.47 -29.54 -27.58
N ILE A 225 1.76 -28.42 -26.98
CA ILE A 225 3.02 -27.70 -27.19
C ILE A 225 4.03 -28.21 -26.18
N LEU A 226 5.18 -28.63 -26.68
CA LEU A 226 6.34 -29.02 -25.88
C LEU A 226 7.31 -27.85 -25.85
N CYS A 227 7.50 -27.31 -24.66
CA CYS A 227 8.41 -26.20 -24.41
C CYS A 227 9.78 -26.79 -24.02
N THR A 228 10.83 -26.52 -24.81
CA THR A 228 12.15 -27.09 -24.56
C THR A 228 13.12 -26.07 -24.00
N GLU A 229 14.08 -26.56 -23.24
CA GLU A 229 15.03 -25.70 -22.51
C GLU A 229 15.86 -24.78 -23.43
N TRP A 230 16.32 -25.29 -24.61
CA TRP A 230 17.27 -24.60 -25.48
C TRP A 230 16.93 -24.63 -26.99
N GLN A 231 15.88 -25.36 -27.39
CA GLN A 231 15.55 -25.55 -28.79
C GLN A 231 14.24 -24.88 -29.24
N GLY A 232 13.66 -24.04 -28.35
CA GLY A 232 12.38 -23.38 -28.60
C GLY A 232 11.18 -24.29 -28.36
N LEU A 233 10.16 -24.14 -29.17
CA LEU A 233 8.88 -24.84 -28.99
C LEU A 233 8.66 -25.87 -30.11
N PHE A 234 7.95 -26.95 -29.74
CA PHE A 234 7.51 -27.96 -30.66
C PHE A 234 6.02 -28.25 -30.47
N VAL A 235 5.34 -28.72 -31.47
CA VAL A 235 3.99 -29.26 -31.41
C VAL A 235 4.06 -30.78 -31.58
N TYR A 236 3.46 -31.48 -30.64
CA TYR A 236 3.11 -32.89 -30.78
C TYR A 236 1.63 -33.01 -31.13
N ASP A 237 1.30 -33.72 -32.21
CA ASP A 237 -0.08 -33.85 -32.71
C ASP A 237 -0.77 -35.16 -32.27
N GLY A 238 -0.15 -35.90 -31.37
CA GLY A 238 -0.56 -37.24 -30.92
C GLY A 238 0.20 -38.38 -31.65
N LYS A 239 1.04 -38.06 -32.65
CA LYS A 239 1.83 -39.05 -33.42
C LYS A 239 3.20 -38.52 -33.78
N THR A 240 3.35 -37.31 -34.22
CA THR A 240 4.58 -36.72 -34.73
C THR A 240 4.89 -35.40 -34.01
N VAL A 241 6.18 -35.08 -33.98
CA VAL A 241 6.69 -33.83 -33.44
C VAL A 241 7.11 -32.91 -34.60
N ALA A 242 6.74 -31.66 -34.51
CA ALA A 242 7.13 -30.62 -35.44
C ALA A 242 7.54 -29.34 -34.74
N PRO A 243 8.52 -28.58 -35.22
CA PRO A 243 8.84 -27.26 -34.67
C PRO A 243 7.61 -26.32 -34.68
N TYR A 244 7.44 -25.56 -33.61
CA TYR A 244 6.46 -24.47 -33.50
C TYR A 244 7.20 -23.13 -33.56
N PRO A 245 7.35 -22.55 -34.77
CA PRO A 245 8.15 -21.36 -34.96
C PRO A 245 7.50 -20.15 -34.28
N THR A 246 8.29 -19.35 -33.60
CA THR A 246 7.84 -18.14 -32.90
C THR A 246 8.73 -16.94 -33.24
N ALA A 247 8.20 -15.74 -33.04
CA ALA A 247 8.99 -14.52 -33.21
C ALA A 247 10.13 -14.38 -32.18
N VAL A 248 10.09 -15.18 -31.08
CA VAL A 248 11.06 -15.16 -29.98
C VAL A 248 11.98 -16.40 -29.95
N ASP A 249 12.04 -17.15 -31.02
CA ASP A 249 12.84 -18.39 -31.09
C ASP A 249 14.32 -18.18 -30.75
N SER A 250 14.92 -17.11 -31.27
CA SER A 250 16.33 -16.76 -31.01
C SER A 250 16.58 -16.53 -29.50
N GLU A 251 15.65 -15.86 -28.86
CA GLU A 251 15.67 -15.56 -27.44
C GLU A 251 15.48 -16.84 -26.60
N LEU A 252 14.48 -17.64 -26.94
CA LEU A 252 14.23 -18.91 -26.23
C LEU A 252 15.43 -19.86 -26.30
N LYS A 253 16.10 -19.92 -27.46
CA LYS A 253 17.30 -20.76 -27.68
C LYS A 253 18.55 -20.25 -26.96
N SER A 254 18.61 -18.94 -26.63
CA SER A 254 19.78 -18.32 -25.99
C SER A 254 19.59 -18.03 -24.50
N GLN A 255 18.35 -17.89 -24.04
CA GLN A 255 18.04 -17.38 -22.70
C GLN A 255 17.56 -18.45 -21.69
N GLN A 256 17.58 -19.72 -22.10
CA GLN A 256 17.16 -20.87 -21.30
C GLN A 256 15.71 -20.78 -20.84
N LEU A 257 14.81 -21.33 -21.65
CA LEU A 257 13.41 -21.47 -21.23
C LEU A 257 13.30 -22.42 -20.05
N ASN A 258 12.59 -22.02 -19.01
CA ASN A 258 12.45 -22.81 -17.78
C ASN A 258 11.00 -23.19 -17.50
N ARG A 259 10.04 -22.32 -17.74
CA ARG A 259 8.62 -22.57 -17.47
C ARG A 259 7.74 -21.95 -18.55
N ALA A 260 6.54 -22.51 -18.70
CA ALA A 260 5.52 -21.95 -19.55
C ALA A 260 4.14 -22.10 -18.90
N VAL A 261 3.23 -21.20 -19.19
CA VAL A 261 1.83 -21.27 -18.77
C VAL A 261 0.93 -20.70 -19.86
N TRP A 262 -0.23 -21.32 -20.05
CA TRP A 262 -1.27 -20.84 -20.95
C TRP A 262 -2.24 -19.93 -20.22
N VAL A 263 -2.58 -18.79 -20.83
CA VAL A 263 -3.62 -17.87 -20.38
C VAL A 263 -4.84 -18.06 -21.27
N PRO A 264 -5.91 -18.67 -20.77
CA PRO A 264 -7.08 -19.06 -21.57
C PRO A 264 -7.85 -17.89 -22.16
N SER A 265 -8.00 -16.79 -21.41
CA SER A 265 -8.87 -15.65 -21.74
C SER A 265 -8.55 -15.02 -23.09
N ASP A 266 -7.29 -14.95 -23.47
CA ASP A 266 -6.83 -14.32 -24.71
C ASP A 266 -5.87 -15.19 -25.53
N SER A 267 -5.83 -16.50 -25.22
CA SER A 267 -5.03 -17.50 -25.92
C SER A 267 -3.54 -17.11 -25.99
N THR A 268 -3.00 -16.64 -24.88
CA THR A 268 -1.59 -16.24 -24.76
C THR A 268 -0.76 -17.33 -24.11
N LEU A 269 0.37 -17.66 -24.71
CA LEU A 269 1.40 -18.51 -24.10
C LEU A 269 2.46 -17.62 -23.45
N VAL A 270 2.63 -17.75 -22.14
CA VAL A 270 3.60 -17.01 -21.34
C VAL A 270 4.78 -17.92 -21.02
N LEU A 271 5.97 -17.47 -21.35
CA LEU A 271 7.23 -18.21 -21.35
C LEU A 271 8.22 -17.54 -20.40
N GLY A 272 8.65 -18.24 -19.36
CA GLY A 272 9.60 -17.75 -18.36
C GLY A 272 11.00 -18.32 -18.61
N THR A 273 11.99 -17.44 -18.72
CA THR A 273 13.39 -17.79 -18.95
C THR A 273 14.21 -17.62 -17.66
N ILE A 274 15.40 -18.21 -17.64
CA ILE A 274 16.35 -18.00 -16.53
C ILE A 274 17.11 -16.68 -16.66
N ARG A 275 17.37 -16.22 -17.90
CA ARG A 275 18.32 -15.13 -18.12
C ARG A 275 17.68 -13.83 -18.55
N ASN A 276 16.50 -13.87 -19.13
CA ASN A 276 15.89 -12.68 -19.76
C ASN A 276 14.38 -12.53 -19.50
N GLY A 277 13.92 -12.92 -18.32
CA GLY A 277 12.56 -12.63 -17.86
C GLY A 277 11.47 -13.43 -18.55
N ILE A 278 10.37 -12.75 -18.90
CA ILE A 278 9.10 -13.36 -19.27
C ILE A 278 8.68 -12.85 -20.66
N TYR A 279 8.47 -13.76 -21.59
CA TYR A 279 7.91 -13.49 -22.91
C TYR A 279 6.46 -13.93 -22.98
N ALA A 280 5.64 -13.22 -23.72
CA ALA A 280 4.30 -13.66 -24.07
C ALA A 280 4.12 -13.66 -25.58
N ILE A 281 3.56 -14.75 -26.07
CA ILE A 281 3.27 -14.92 -27.50
C ILE A 281 1.79 -15.26 -27.71
N ASP A 282 1.26 -14.87 -28.86
CA ASP A 282 -0.09 -15.28 -29.28
C ASP A 282 -0.08 -16.73 -29.83
N SER A 283 -1.27 -17.25 -30.13
CA SER A 283 -1.45 -18.60 -30.71
C SER A 283 -0.82 -18.79 -32.09
N ARG A 284 -0.28 -17.76 -32.72
CA ARG A 284 0.45 -17.79 -33.98
C ARG A 284 1.97 -17.68 -33.80
N GLY A 285 2.44 -17.56 -32.55
CA GLY A 285 3.84 -17.39 -32.21
C GLY A 285 4.35 -15.95 -32.28
N ASN A 286 3.50 -14.93 -32.50
CA ASN A 286 3.94 -13.55 -32.52
C ASN A 286 4.13 -13.05 -31.10
N GLU A 287 5.18 -12.26 -30.85
CA GLU A 287 5.39 -11.61 -29.56
C GLU A 287 4.29 -10.58 -29.25
N LYS A 288 3.68 -10.72 -28.08
CA LYS A 288 2.71 -9.75 -27.54
C LYS A 288 3.41 -8.74 -26.64
N TRP A 289 4.21 -9.22 -25.71
CA TRP A 289 4.99 -8.41 -24.77
C TRP A 289 6.16 -9.22 -24.18
N HIS A 290 7.14 -8.47 -23.63
CA HIS A 290 8.30 -9.03 -22.95
C HIS A 290 8.60 -8.20 -21.70
N TYR A 291 8.79 -8.87 -20.56
CA TYR A 291 9.22 -8.27 -19.30
C TYR A 291 10.60 -8.79 -18.88
N ASP A 292 11.51 -7.86 -18.61
CA ASP A 292 12.82 -8.10 -18.03
C ASP A 292 13.16 -7.05 -16.96
N VAL A 293 14.34 -7.11 -16.35
CA VAL A 293 14.79 -6.11 -15.36
C VAL A 293 14.95 -4.70 -15.94
N ASN A 294 15.01 -4.56 -17.27
CA ASN A 294 15.14 -3.27 -17.93
C ASN A 294 13.78 -2.57 -18.15
N ASN A 295 12.70 -3.33 -18.06
CA ASN A 295 11.35 -2.79 -18.21
C ASN A 295 10.41 -3.23 -17.09
N ARG A 296 10.94 -3.31 -15.84
CA ARG A 296 10.19 -3.42 -14.58
C ARG A 296 9.99 -4.81 -13.99
N LEU A 297 10.45 -5.89 -14.57
CA LEU A 297 10.50 -7.13 -13.80
C LEU A 297 11.57 -7.00 -12.70
N TYR A 298 11.29 -7.50 -11.52
CA TYR A 298 12.23 -7.37 -10.41
C TYR A 298 13.49 -8.23 -10.57
N ASN A 299 13.36 -9.40 -11.19
CA ASN A 299 14.46 -10.32 -11.49
C ASN A 299 14.20 -11.10 -12.79
N ASN A 300 15.24 -11.39 -13.56
CA ASN A 300 15.11 -12.11 -14.85
C ASN A 300 14.90 -13.61 -14.72
N SER A 301 15.32 -14.21 -13.59
CA SER A 301 15.27 -15.66 -13.42
C SER A 301 13.90 -16.12 -12.97
N VAL A 302 13.14 -16.69 -13.87
CA VAL A 302 11.79 -17.20 -13.61
C VAL A 302 11.86 -18.66 -13.18
N LEU A 303 11.51 -18.94 -11.94
CA LEU A 303 11.54 -20.30 -11.37
C LEU A 303 10.20 -21.02 -11.51
N ARG A 304 9.07 -20.28 -11.45
CA ARG A 304 7.73 -20.81 -11.70
C ARG A 304 6.83 -19.77 -12.34
N LEU A 305 5.92 -20.22 -13.20
CA LEU A 305 4.79 -19.45 -13.72
C LEU A 305 3.49 -20.14 -13.29
N PHE A 306 2.48 -19.36 -13.02
CA PHE A 306 1.16 -19.83 -12.63
C PHE A 306 0.08 -18.87 -13.16
N CYS A 307 -0.93 -19.38 -13.85
CA CYS A 307 -2.11 -18.62 -14.25
C CYS A 307 -3.20 -18.80 -13.19
N ASP A 308 -3.63 -17.70 -12.56
CA ASP A 308 -4.70 -17.76 -11.57
C ASP A 308 -6.09 -17.89 -12.23
N ARG A 309 -7.13 -18.12 -11.43
CA ARG A 309 -8.52 -18.26 -11.93
C ARG A 309 -9.05 -17.00 -12.60
N SER A 310 -8.48 -15.85 -12.30
CA SER A 310 -8.78 -14.56 -12.92
C SER A 310 -7.97 -14.33 -14.21
N ASN A 311 -7.22 -15.32 -14.67
CA ASN A 311 -6.32 -15.24 -15.83
C ASN A 311 -5.17 -14.23 -15.67
N ASN A 312 -4.74 -13.90 -14.46
CA ASN A 312 -3.50 -13.18 -14.23
C ASN A 312 -2.33 -14.18 -14.13
N VAL A 313 -1.14 -13.72 -14.47
CA VAL A 313 0.06 -14.56 -14.42
C VAL A 313 0.91 -14.18 -13.22
N TRP A 314 1.13 -15.15 -12.34
CA TRP A 314 2.06 -15.05 -11.23
C TRP A 314 3.40 -15.65 -11.61
N ALA A 315 4.48 -14.97 -11.30
CA ALA A 315 5.84 -15.43 -11.52
C ALA A 315 6.59 -15.49 -10.19
N ALA A 316 7.01 -16.69 -9.80
CA ALA A 316 7.98 -16.88 -8.73
C ALA A 316 9.38 -16.70 -9.34
N LEU A 317 10.13 -15.76 -8.80
CA LEU A 317 11.44 -15.37 -9.29
C LEU A 317 12.55 -15.85 -8.35
N ASP A 318 13.76 -15.88 -8.84
CA ASP A 318 14.95 -16.12 -8.01
C ASP A 318 15.07 -15.05 -6.89
N ILE A 319 14.63 -13.83 -7.18
CA ILE A 319 14.47 -12.76 -6.19
C ILE A 319 13.10 -12.09 -6.39
N GLY A 320 12.21 -12.22 -5.39
CA GLY A 320 10.89 -11.60 -5.44
C GLY A 320 9.81 -12.41 -6.15
N ILE A 321 8.63 -11.82 -6.25
CA ILE A 321 7.43 -12.37 -6.88
C ILE A 321 6.86 -11.29 -7.78
N ALA A 322 6.38 -11.64 -8.96
CA ALA A 322 5.69 -10.72 -9.86
C ALA A 322 4.27 -11.20 -10.16
N LEU A 323 3.32 -10.29 -10.13
CA LEU A 323 1.96 -10.47 -10.63
C LEU A 323 1.81 -9.64 -11.90
N ILE A 324 1.51 -10.29 -13.00
CA ILE A 324 1.24 -9.68 -14.30
C ILE A 324 -0.27 -9.71 -14.51
N HIS A 325 -0.89 -8.56 -14.60
CA HIS A 325 -2.35 -8.37 -14.71
C HIS A 325 -2.82 -8.61 -16.15
N THR A 326 -2.70 -9.84 -16.67
CA THR A 326 -2.99 -10.20 -18.06
C THR A 326 -4.48 -10.12 -18.40
N SER A 327 -5.37 -10.26 -17.44
CA SER A 327 -6.82 -10.12 -17.60
C SER A 327 -7.33 -8.68 -17.43
N SER A 328 -6.47 -7.78 -16.98
CA SER A 328 -6.84 -6.40 -16.71
C SER A 328 -7.03 -5.60 -18.01
N PRO A 329 -8.03 -4.69 -18.07
CA PRO A 329 -8.19 -3.75 -19.17
C PRO A 329 -7.10 -2.66 -19.17
N TYR A 330 -6.27 -2.64 -18.16
CA TYR A 330 -5.17 -1.69 -18.02
C TYR A 330 -3.89 -2.24 -18.64
N SER A 331 -3.15 -1.36 -19.27
CA SER A 331 -1.83 -1.64 -19.80
C SER A 331 -0.92 -0.43 -19.67
N VAL A 332 0.37 -0.62 -19.83
CA VAL A 332 1.37 0.44 -19.66
C VAL A 332 2.38 0.43 -20.80
N LEU A 333 2.69 1.60 -21.33
CA LEU A 333 3.77 1.82 -22.29
C LEU A 333 4.96 2.41 -21.53
N ILE A 334 6.08 1.69 -21.55
CA ILE A 334 7.31 2.07 -20.84
C ILE A 334 8.48 2.01 -21.81
N PRO A 335 9.37 3.01 -21.86
CA PRO A 335 10.59 2.91 -22.62
C PRO A 335 11.52 1.88 -21.99
N HIS A 336 12.25 1.13 -22.81
CA HIS A 336 13.26 0.20 -22.29
C HIS A 336 14.34 0.99 -21.51
N ARG A 337 14.86 0.43 -20.41
CA ARG A 337 15.82 1.11 -19.52
C ARG A 337 17.07 1.64 -20.25
N ASN A 338 17.50 0.94 -21.30
CA ASN A 338 18.64 1.32 -22.13
C ASN A 338 18.28 2.32 -23.23
N ALA A 339 16.99 2.66 -23.39
CA ALA A 339 16.52 3.70 -24.30
C ALA A 339 16.52 5.06 -23.59
N GLN A 340 16.41 6.13 -24.36
CA GLN A 340 16.21 7.46 -23.78
C GLN A 340 14.90 7.47 -22.97
N PRO A 341 14.91 7.88 -21.70
CA PRO A 341 13.71 7.94 -20.87
C PRO A 341 12.75 9.02 -21.39
N PHE A 342 11.45 8.79 -21.23
CA PHE A 342 10.45 9.83 -21.55
C PHE A 342 10.59 11.03 -20.61
N GLY A 343 10.90 10.78 -19.36
CA GLY A 343 10.73 11.71 -18.28
C GLY A 343 9.26 11.85 -17.86
N MET A 344 8.91 12.93 -17.16
CA MET A 344 7.55 13.20 -16.71
C MET A 344 6.65 13.54 -17.90
N VAL A 345 5.54 12.81 -18.06
CA VAL A 345 4.54 13.07 -19.11
C VAL A 345 3.53 14.09 -18.60
N TYR A 346 3.33 15.17 -19.38
CA TYR A 346 2.40 16.26 -19.04
C TYR A 346 1.11 16.22 -19.86
N GLY A 347 1.16 15.58 -21.01
CA GLY A 347 0.00 15.44 -21.86
C GLY A 347 0.24 14.52 -23.03
N VAL A 348 -0.82 13.93 -23.51
CA VAL A 348 -0.83 13.08 -24.69
C VAL A 348 -2.01 13.44 -25.57
N ASP A 349 -1.93 13.12 -26.85
CA ASP A 349 -3.03 13.23 -27.81
C ASP A 349 -2.89 12.17 -28.89
N VAL A 350 -4.01 11.65 -29.38
CA VAL A 350 -4.07 10.59 -30.37
C VAL A 350 -4.65 11.11 -31.66
N THR A 351 -3.94 10.91 -32.75
CA THR A 351 -4.46 11.24 -34.08
C THR A 351 -3.78 10.41 -35.17
N ALA A 352 -4.54 10.03 -36.18
CA ALA A 352 -4.06 9.28 -37.34
C ALA A 352 -3.27 7.99 -36.99
N GLY A 353 -3.72 7.25 -35.97
CA GLY A 353 -3.07 6.02 -35.54
C GLY A 353 -1.72 6.21 -34.83
N LYS A 354 -1.49 7.41 -34.29
CA LYS A 354 -0.28 7.77 -33.56
C LYS A 354 -0.63 8.45 -32.25
N LEU A 355 0.15 8.14 -31.20
CA LEU A 355 0.10 8.79 -29.91
C LEU A 355 1.25 9.77 -29.80
N TYR A 356 0.93 11.05 -29.59
CA TYR A 356 1.89 12.13 -29.37
C TYR A 356 1.99 12.39 -27.87
N ILE A 357 3.21 12.54 -27.37
CA ILE A 357 3.52 12.56 -25.93
C ILE A 357 4.34 13.80 -25.63
N ALA A 358 3.86 14.66 -24.76
CA ALA A 358 4.60 15.83 -24.28
C ALA A 358 5.25 15.52 -22.93
N THR A 359 6.58 15.67 -22.84
CA THR A 359 7.33 15.41 -21.60
C THR A 359 8.29 16.54 -21.25
N ASN A 360 8.88 16.47 -20.05
CA ASN A 360 9.91 17.43 -19.64
C ASN A 360 11.27 17.26 -20.34
N GLN A 361 11.44 16.21 -21.17
CA GLN A 361 12.68 15.97 -21.90
C GLN A 361 12.56 16.31 -23.38
N SER A 362 11.46 15.89 -24.00
CA SER A 362 11.16 16.08 -25.41
C SER A 362 9.67 15.79 -25.66
N ALA A 363 9.16 16.04 -26.85
CA ALA A 363 7.95 15.39 -27.31
C ALA A 363 8.29 14.09 -28.06
N TRP A 364 7.38 13.10 -27.96
CA TRP A 364 7.57 11.79 -28.58
C TRP A 364 6.37 11.42 -29.45
N MET A 365 6.60 10.54 -30.39
CA MET A 365 5.54 9.94 -31.21
C MET A 365 5.62 8.42 -31.12
N TYR A 366 4.55 7.79 -30.71
CA TYR A 366 4.37 6.35 -30.77
C TYR A 366 3.45 5.97 -31.93
N ASP A 367 3.89 5.08 -32.80
CA ASP A 367 3.10 4.57 -33.91
C ASP A 367 2.49 3.22 -33.53
N PHE A 368 1.17 3.16 -33.41
CA PHE A 368 0.46 1.91 -33.07
C PHE A 368 0.65 0.81 -34.13
N GLY A 369 0.75 1.17 -35.43
CA GLY A 369 0.95 0.21 -36.52
C GLY A 369 2.36 -0.36 -36.55
N GLY A 370 3.35 0.51 -36.44
CA GLY A 370 4.75 0.14 -36.45
C GLY A 370 5.31 -0.30 -35.09
N LYS A 371 4.54 -0.16 -34.00
CA LYS A 371 4.98 -0.39 -32.61
C LYS A 371 6.33 0.27 -32.31
N ALA A 372 6.51 1.45 -32.82
CA ALA A 372 7.77 2.21 -32.71
C ALA A 372 7.55 3.53 -32.01
N ILE A 373 8.49 3.89 -31.14
CA ILE A 373 8.48 5.18 -30.43
C ILE A 373 9.74 5.96 -30.85
N VAL A 374 9.51 7.21 -31.19
CA VAL A 374 10.59 8.10 -31.67
C VAL A 374 10.48 9.46 -31.02
N PRO A 375 11.59 10.10 -30.61
CA PRO A 375 11.58 11.49 -30.19
C PRO A 375 11.30 12.41 -31.39
N ILE A 376 10.62 13.52 -31.15
CA ILE A 376 10.34 14.53 -32.15
C ILE A 376 11.43 15.60 -32.05
N ARG A 377 12.30 15.68 -33.06
CA ARG A 377 13.39 16.66 -33.11
C ARG A 377 12.84 18.08 -33.09
N GLY A 378 13.55 18.96 -32.43
CA GLY A 378 13.16 20.38 -32.27
C GLY A 378 12.19 20.62 -31.09
N THR A 379 11.88 19.58 -30.26
CA THR A 379 11.05 19.71 -29.07
C THR A 379 11.81 19.46 -27.77
N GLU A 380 13.13 19.49 -27.83
CA GLU A 380 14.00 19.23 -26.68
C GLU A 380 13.64 20.17 -25.51
N GLY A 381 13.72 19.65 -24.27
CA GLY A 381 13.36 20.36 -23.04
C GLY A 381 11.89 20.17 -22.65
N GLN A 382 11.38 21.08 -21.82
CA GLN A 382 10.05 21.02 -21.23
C GLN A 382 8.96 21.25 -22.29
N ASN A 383 8.05 20.29 -22.42
CA ASN A 383 6.81 20.41 -23.18
C ASN A 383 5.62 20.25 -22.23
N TRP A 384 4.73 21.24 -22.22
CA TRP A 384 3.61 21.32 -21.26
C TRP A 384 2.35 20.62 -21.75
N HIS A 385 2.13 20.60 -23.06
CA HIS A 385 0.99 19.96 -23.68
C HIS A 385 1.29 19.56 -25.11
N VAL A 386 0.52 18.65 -25.63
CA VAL A 386 0.37 18.36 -27.05
C VAL A 386 -1.12 18.34 -27.37
N THR A 387 -1.52 18.91 -28.51
CA THR A 387 -2.92 18.97 -28.91
C THR A 387 -3.03 18.84 -30.42
N ALA A 388 -3.88 17.91 -30.89
CA ALA A 388 -4.16 17.70 -32.30
C ALA A 388 -5.45 18.41 -32.74
N PHE A 389 -5.36 19.13 -33.83
CA PHE A 389 -6.51 19.74 -34.54
C PHE A 389 -6.58 19.17 -35.97
N GLY A 390 -7.05 17.94 -36.09
CA GLY A 390 -7.00 17.19 -37.32
C GLY A 390 -5.56 16.88 -37.77
N ARG A 391 -5.10 17.52 -38.88
CA ARG A 391 -3.73 17.33 -39.34
C ARG A 391 -2.68 18.26 -38.72
N GLN A 392 -3.13 19.21 -37.92
CA GLN A 392 -2.26 20.17 -37.25
C GLN A 392 -2.03 19.73 -35.80
N ILE A 393 -0.78 19.38 -35.46
CA ILE A 393 -0.41 18.93 -34.13
C ILE A 393 0.49 19.97 -33.51
N LEU A 394 0.03 20.59 -32.42
CA LEU A 394 0.72 21.67 -31.72
C LEU A 394 1.29 21.13 -30.40
N VAL A 395 2.54 21.50 -30.12
CA VAL A 395 3.22 21.23 -28.85
C VAL A 395 3.58 22.52 -28.17
N GLY A 396 3.16 22.66 -26.93
CA GLY A 396 3.57 23.75 -26.06
C GLY A 396 4.91 23.48 -25.40
N ASN A 397 5.95 24.18 -25.82
CA ASN A 397 7.32 24.04 -25.33
C ASN A 397 7.76 25.31 -24.58
N ASN A 398 8.79 25.24 -23.76
CA ASN A 398 9.37 26.39 -23.07
C ASN A 398 9.89 27.49 -24.01
N LEU A 399 10.20 27.15 -25.27
CA LEU A 399 10.68 28.07 -26.28
C LEU A 399 9.57 28.52 -27.24
N GLY A 400 8.30 28.20 -26.93
CA GLY A 400 7.14 28.60 -27.72
C GLY A 400 6.30 27.45 -28.23
N THR A 401 5.35 27.75 -29.10
CA THR A 401 4.47 26.77 -29.72
C THR A 401 5.14 26.17 -30.93
N LYS A 402 5.15 24.87 -31.02
CA LYS A 402 5.77 24.14 -32.14
C LYS A 402 4.71 23.35 -32.92
N LEU A 403 4.86 23.32 -34.21
CA LEU A 403 4.07 22.53 -35.14
C LEU A 403 4.85 21.26 -35.50
N ILE A 404 4.27 20.09 -35.21
CA ILE A 404 4.86 18.81 -35.56
C ILE A 404 4.63 18.51 -37.05
N ARG A 405 5.71 18.10 -37.74
CA ARG A 405 5.73 17.62 -39.13
C ARG A 405 6.50 16.28 -39.17
N GLY A 406 5.76 15.17 -39.11
CA GLY A 406 6.39 13.84 -39.01
C GLY A 406 7.16 13.67 -37.71
N THR A 407 8.46 13.52 -37.74
CA THR A 407 9.37 13.36 -36.62
C THR A 407 10.14 14.64 -36.26
N GLU A 408 9.76 15.75 -36.85
CA GLU A 408 10.37 17.05 -36.60
C GLU A 408 9.29 18.06 -36.16
N ALA A 409 9.70 19.08 -35.44
CA ALA A 409 8.85 20.19 -35.03
C ALA A 409 9.50 21.50 -35.40
N VAL A 410 8.70 22.43 -35.87
CA VAL A 410 9.10 23.79 -36.22
C VAL A 410 8.39 24.80 -35.36
N ASN A 411 9.05 25.88 -34.97
CA ASN A 411 8.40 26.95 -34.25
C ASN A 411 7.28 27.58 -35.10
N LEU A 412 6.15 27.84 -34.49
CA LEU A 412 5.15 28.72 -35.09
C LEU A 412 5.67 30.17 -35.00
N PRO A 413 5.60 30.94 -36.12
CA PRO A 413 5.99 32.34 -36.09
C PRO A 413 5.27 33.09 -34.96
N GLU A 414 5.93 34.08 -34.39
CA GLU A 414 5.40 35.01 -33.35
C GLU A 414 5.04 34.33 -32.02
N THR A 415 5.42 33.06 -31.81
CA THR A 415 5.07 32.33 -30.58
C THR A 415 6.27 32.04 -29.67
N GLU A 416 7.35 32.76 -29.84
CA GLU A 416 8.54 32.66 -28.98
C GLU A 416 8.16 32.95 -27.52
N ASN A 417 8.91 32.32 -26.57
CA ASN A 417 8.68 32.40 -25.11
C ASN A 417 7.52 31.57 -24.58
N SER A 418 7.70 30.30 -24.42
CA SER A 418 6.84 29.33 -23.72
C SER A 418 5.38 29.22 -24.22
N SER A 419 4.88 28.04 -24.10
CA SER A 419 3.47 27.69 -24.28
C SER A 419 3.06 26.71 -23.19
N THR A 420 2.21 27.12 -22.26
CA THR A 420 1.91 26.35 -21.06
C THR A 420 0.58 25.63 -21.12
N CYS A 421 -0.42 26.25 -21.73
CA CYS A 421 -1.76 25.68 -21.89
C CYS A 421 -2.42 26.22 -23.14
N LEU A 422 -3.16 25.38 -23.87
CA LEU A 422 -3.90 25.71 -25.08
C LEU A 422 -5.35 25.28 -24.92
N ARG A 423 -6.30 26.20 -25.21
CA ARG A 423 -7.72 25.90 -25.13
C ARG A 423 -8.45 26.42 -26.36
N ARG A 424 -9.28 25.57 -26.94
CA ARG A 424 -10.28 26.01 -27.95
C ARG A 424 -11.52 26.48 -27.22
N CYS A 425 -11.96 27.68 -27.56
CA CYS A 425 -13.15 28.25 -26.95
C CYS A 425 -13.92 29.12 -27.96
N ARG A 426 -15.14 29.47 -27.58
CA ARG A 426 -15.98 30.38 -28.35
C ARG A 426 -16.23 31.64 -27.52
N ILE A 427 -15.69 32.78 -27.96
CA ILE A 427 -15.88 34.07 -27.33
C ILE A 427 -16.48 35.02 -28.36
N ASN A 428 -17.50 35.79 -27.98
CA ASN A 428 -18.20 36.74 -28.87
C ASN A 428 -18.66 36.11 -30.21
N GLY A 429 -19.05 34.80 -30.17
CA GLY A 429 -19.45 34.05 -31.35
C GLY A 429 -18.30 33.55 -32.24
N GLN A 430 -17.06 33.90 -31.96
CA GLN A 430 -15.87 33.50 -32.70
C GLN A 430 -15.27 32.23 -32.14
N ASP A 431 -14.97 31.24 -32.99
CA ASP A 431 -14.21 30.03 -32.64
C ASP A 431 -12.72 30.41 -32.69
N ILE A 432 -12.04 30.34 -31.56
CA ILE A 432 -10.65 30.74 -31.39
C ILE A 432 -9.87 29.69 -30.58
N LEU A 433 -8.54 29.68 -30.73
CA LEU A 433 -7.67 29.10 -29.72
C LEU A 433 -7.04 30.23 -28.89
N ILE A 434 -7.02 30.00 -27.59
CA ILE A 434 -6.26 30.80 -26.63
C ILE A 434 -5.11 29.99 -26.12
N GLU A 435 -3.96 30.56 -26.08
CA GLU A 435 -2.75 29.98 -25.50
C GLU A 435 -2.26 30.87 -24.36
N SER A 436 -1.88 30.25 -23.27
CA SER A 436 -1.14 30.89 -22.18
C SER A 436 0.35 30.64 -22.28
N SER A 437 1.12 31.61 -21.80
CA SER A 437 2.57 31.52 -21.69
C SER A 437 3.01 31.95 -20.28
N TYR A 438 4.32 32.02 -20.04
CA TYR A 438 4.86 32.61 -18.79
C TYR A 438 4.59 34.12 -18.64
N TYR A 439 4.14 34.78 -19.70
CA TYR A 439 3.98 36.23 -19.65
C TYR A 439 2.69 36.74 -20.27
N LYS A 440 2.08 36.03 -21.21
CA LYS A 440 1.04 36.57 -22.07
C LYS A 440 0.04 35.50 -22.47
N PHE A 441 -1.13 35.94 -22.95
CA PHE A 441 -2.05 35.14 -23.75
C PHE A 441 -1.85 35.45 -25.23
N ARG A 442 -2.00 34.42 -26.07
CA ARG A 442 -1.97 34.49 -27.53
C ARG A 442 -3.30 33.99 -28.08
N ILE A 443 -3.77 34.64 -29.14
CA ILE A 443 -4.99 34.27 -29.84
C ILE A 443 -4.63 33.72 -31.19
N TYR A 444 -5.22 32.57 -31.53
CA TYR A 444 -5.14 31.94 -32.82
C TYR A 444 -6.50 31.94 -33.48
N ARG A 445 -6.54 32.19 -34.76
CA ARG A 445 -7.74 32.16 -35.58
C ARG A 445 -7.61 31.14 -36.69
N LYS A 446 -8.74 30.56 -37.10
CA LYS A 446 -8.77 29.58 -38.17
C LYS A 446 -8.69 30.25 -39.51
N LYS A 447 -7.66 29.93 -40.34
CA LYS A 447 -7.51 30.38 -41.69
C LYS A 447 -7.20 29.18 -42.61
N ASN A 448 -7.92 29.00 -43.68
CA ASN A 448 -7.81 27.85 -44.59
C ASN A 448 -7.88 26.51 -43.87
N GLY A 449 -8.65 26.38 -42.81
CA GLY A 449 -8.79 25.16 -42.02
C GLY A 449 -7.72 24.94 -40.94
N LEU A 450 -6.65 25.75 -40.92
CA LEU A 450 -5.55 25.68 -39.95
C LEU A 450 -5.64 26.79 -38.92
N TRP A 451 -5.11 26.55 -37.75
CA TRP A 451 -4.96 27.56 -36.69
C TRP A 451 -3.66 28.33 -36.91
N GLU A 452 -3.77 29.61 -37.09
CA GLU A 452 -2.64 30.53 -37.26
C GLU A 452 -2.63 31.55 -36.15
N TYR A 453 -1.44 31.99 -35.71
CA TYR A 453 -1.28 33.08 -34.78
C TYR A 453 -1.95 34.35 -35.31
N ALA A 454 -2.76 34.99 -34.51
CA ALA A 454 -3.46 36.22 -34.85
C ALA A 454 -2.84 37.41 -34.14
N HIS A 455 -2.74 37.41 -32.85
CA HIS A 455 -2.13 38.46 -32.03
C HIS A 455 -1.92 38.00 -30.58
N THR A 456 -1.14 38.77 -29.86
CA THR A 456 -0.94 38.66 -28.43
C THR A 456 -1.94 39.54 -27.67
N VAL A 457 -2.38 39.16 -26.51
CA VAL A 457 -3.26 39.97 -25.64
C VAL A 457 -2.41 40.87 -24.76
N ASP A 458 -2.62 42.15 -24.86
CA ASP A 458 -1.94 43.18 -24.06
C ASP A 458 -2.60 43.36 -22.68
N GLY A 459 -1.89 43.97 -21.73
CA GLY A 459 -2.41 44.33 -20.42
C GLY A 459 -2.43 43.19 -19.37
N PHE A 460 -1.85 42.03 -19.70
CA PHE A 460 -1.65 40.92 -18.75
C PHE A 460 -0.25 40.34 -18.92
N GLN A 461 0.53 40.33 -17.84
CA GLN A 461 1.95 39.89 -17.84
C GLN A 461 2.28 39.04 -16.60
N ASN A 462 1.59 37.90 -16.43
CA ASN A 462 1.82 36.97 -15.33
C ASN A 462 1.87 35.53 -15.84
N PRO A 463 2.67 34.66 -15.21
CA PRO A 463 2.81 33.28 -15.61
C PRO A 463 1.54 32.48 -15.30
N VAL A 464 0.98 31.85 -16.31
CA VAL A 464 -0.21 31.03 -16.23
C VAL A 464 0.15 29.57 -16.48
N ARG A 465 -0.25 28.69 -15.55
CA ARG A 465 -0.09 27.24 -15.70
C ARG A 465 -1.22 26.61 -16.51
N GLN A 466 -2.45 26.91 -16.14
CA GLN A 466 -3.66 26.43 -16.82
C GLN A 466 -4.76 27.49 -16.73
N PHE A 467 -5.70 27.44 -17.64
CA PHE A 467 -6.82 28.37 -17.63
C PHE A 467 -8.06 27.74 -18.26
N GLU A 468 -9.22 28.29 -17.93
CA GLU A 468 -10.50 28.00 -18.57
C GLU A 468 -11.24 29.29 -18.88
N VAL A 469 -12.14 29.21 -19.86
CA VAL A 469 -13.00 30.36 -20.26
C VAL A 469 -14.42 30.04 -19.82
N ASP A 470 -15.06 30.94 -19.06
CA ASP A 470 -16.42 30.74 -18.63
C ASP A 470 -17.41 31.10 -19.77
N HIS A 471 -18.72 30.94 -19.49
CA HIS A 471 -19.80 31.19 -20.43
C HIS A 471 -19.93 32.68 -20.85
N THR A 472 -19.34 33.59 -20.07
CA THR A 472 -19.32 35.02 -20.37
C THR A 472 -18.12 35.46 -21.24
N GLY A 473 -17.20 34.53 -21.50
CA GLY A 473 -15.93 34.79 -22.17
C GLY A 473 -14.81 35.28 -21.23
N THR A 474 -15.04 35.26 -19.92
CA THR A 474 -14.03 35.63 -18.93
C THR A 474 -13.03 34.48 -18.75
N ILE A 475 -11.73 34.79 -18.75
CA ILE A 475 -10.66 33.83 -18.52
C ILE A 475 -10.43 33.71 -17.02
N TRP A 476 -10.44 32.50 -16.54
CA TRP A 476 -9.97 32.13 -15.22
C TRP A 476 -8.63 31.41 -15.35
N ALA A 477 -7.58 31.98 -14.81
CA ALA A 477 -6.20 31.54 -15.04
C ALA A 477 -5.49 31.25 -13.72
N ALA A 478 -5.05 30.00 -13.54
CA ALA A 478 -4.23 29.60 -12.41
C ALA A 478 -2.78 30.06 -12.63
N HIS A 479 -2.26 30.80 -11.67
CA HIS A 479 -0.85 31.21 -11.66
C HIS A 479 0.08 29.99 -11.47
N MET A 480 1.31 30.08 -11.97
CA MET A 480 2.29 28.98 -11.87
C MET A 480 2.54 28.50 -10.43
N SER A 481 2.54 29.40 -9.47
CA SER A 481 2.88 29.10 -8.07
C SER A 481 1.66 29.14 -7.15
N ARG A 482 0.80 30.12 -7.24
CA ARG A 482 -0.36 30.32 -6.33
C ARG A 482 -1.31 31.38 -6.83
N GLY A 483 -2.59 31.21 -6.48
CA GLY A 483 -3.63 32.17 -6.81
C GLY A 483 -4.20 32.00 -8.21
N ILE A 484 -5.27 32.71 -8.46
CA ILE A 484 -6.03 32.65 -9.71
C ILE A 484 -6.28 34.10 -10.19
N TYR A 485 -6.17 34.30 -11.47
CA TYR A 485 -6.58 35.54 -12.12
C TYR A 485 -7.95 35.37 -12.78
N LYS A 486 -8.85 36.30 -12.57
CA LYS A 486 -10.09 36.47 -13.34
C LYS A 486 -9.90 37.64 -14.30
N ILE A 487 -9.95 37.39 -15.63
CA ILE A 487 -9.52 38.31 -16.67
C ILE A 487 -10.66 38.49 -17.67
N ALA A 488 -11.09 39.73 -17.86
CA ALA A 488 -12.02 40.12 -18.92
C ALA A 488 -11.22 40.68 -20.09
N LEU A 489 -11.49 40.16 -21.29
CA LEU A 489 -10.89 40.64 -22.53
C LEU A 489 -11.76 41.71 -23.21
N SER A 490 -11.13 42.58 -23.98
CA SER A 490 -11.79 43.50 -24.92
C SER A 490 -12.62 42.73 -25.97
N LYS A 491 -13.57 43.41 -26.59
CA LYS A 491 -14.45 42.80 -27.62
C LYS A 491 -13.68 42.23 -28.80
N ASP A 492 -12.57 42.85 -29.18
CA ASP A 492 -11.68 42.43 -30.26
C ASP A 492 -10.61 41.42 -29.81
N LEU A 493 -10.58 41.11 -28.49
CA LEU A 493 -9.67 40.16 -27.85
C LEU A 493 -8.19 40.62 -27.84
N THR A 494 -7.90 41.87 -28.09
CA THR A 494 -6.52 42.38 -28.16
C THR A 494 -5.97 42.77 -26.79
N LYS A 495 -6.82 43.05 -25.81
CA LYS A 495 -6.41 43.59 -24.52
C LYS A 495 -7.17 42.96 -23.34
N ALA A 496 -6.50 42.75 -22.24
CA ALA A 496 -7.09 42.46 -20.93
C ALA A 496 -7.58 43.77 -20.31
N GLU A 497 -8.91 44.04 -20.37
CA GLU A 497 -9.51 45.28 -19.84
C GLU A 497 -9.54 45.28 -18.32
N LYS A 498 -9.76 44.10 -17.72
CA LYS A 498 -9.82 43.95 -16.28
C LYS A 498 -9.16 42.62 -15.85
N SER A 499 -8.25 42.70 -14.89
CA SER A 499 -7.66 41.54 -14.25
C SER A 499 -7.82 41.65 -12.74
N VAL A 500 -8.37 40.61 -12.11
CA VAL A 500 -8.54 40.53 -10.66
C VAL A 500 -7.74 39.33 -10.17
N TYR A 501 -6.85 39.55 -9.24
CA TYR A 501 -6.08 38.50 -8.61
C TYR A 501 -6.80 37.98 -7.35
N ILE A 502 -7.01 36.68 -7.28
CA ILE A 502 -7.65 35.95 -6.19
C ILE A 502 -6.57 35.16 -5.48
N LYS A 503 -6.23 35.60 -4.29
CA LYS A 503 -5.14 34.99 -3.49
C LYS A 503 -5.57 33.75 -2.74
N SER A 504 -6.83 33.62 -2.34
CA SER A 504 -7.40 32.52 -1.58
C SER A 504 -8.81 32.23 -2.08
N LEU A 505 -9.20 30.96 -2.08
CA LEU A 505 -10.54 30.50 -2.43
C LEU A 505 -11.46 30.43 -1.20
N SER A 506 -10.88 30.39 0.01
CA SER A 506 -11.59 30.41 1.29
C SER A 506 -11.23 31.66 2.09
N ASP A 507 -12.09 32.01 3.06
CA ASP A 507 -11.84 33.11 4.02
C ASP A 507 -10.74 32.78 5.04
N GLU A 508 -10.26 31.54 5.08
CA GLU A 508 -9.16 31.10 5.94
C GLU A 508 -7.81 31.63 5.44
N LYS A 509 -7.16 32.44 6.28
CA LYS A 509 -6.01 33.29 5.95
C LYS A 509 -4.72 32.58 5.51
N ASN A 510 -4.65 31.25 5.42
CA ASN A 510 -3.38 30.50 5.29
C ASN A 510 -3.28 29.48 4.14
N SER A 511 -4.10 29.55 3.10
CA SER A 511 -3.92 28.63 1.97
C SER A 511 -2.79 29.12 1.05
N ALA A 512 -1.55 28.71 1.34
CA ALA A 512 -0.40 28.83 0.43
C ALA A 512 -0.40 27.70 -0.63
N SER A 513 -1.52 27.01 -0.82
CA SER A 513 -1.65 25.88 -1.73
C SER A 513 -1.67 26.29 -3.20
N LEU A 514 -1.17 25.43 -4.05
CA LEU A 514 -1.29 25.54 -5.49
C LEU A 514 -2.78 25.45 -5.88
N MET A 515 -3.24 26.36 -6.72
CA MET A 515 -4.63 26.39 -7.15
C MET A 515 -4.78 25.90 -8.59
N HIS A 516 -5.91 25.28 -8.89
CA HIS A 516 -6.23 24.70 -10.19
C HIS A 516 -7.53 25.30 -10.75
N VAL A 517 -7.61 25.35 -12.07
CA VAL A 517 -8.79 25.82 -12.79
C VAL A 517 -9.18 24.79 -13.85
N MET A 518 -10.42 24.37 -13.83
CA MET A 518 -10.95 23.36 -14.75
C MET A 518 -12.39 23.66 -15.12
N LYS A 519 -12.97 22.87 -15.99
CA LYS A 519 -14.35 23.03 -16.43
C LYS A 519 -15.14 21.72 -16.31
N ILE A 520 -16.24 21.75 -15.62
CA ILE A 520 -17.15 20.60 -15.46
C ILE A 520 -18.55 21.06 -15.88
N ARG A 521 -19.15 20.38 -16.85
CA ARG A 521 -20.48 20.71 -17.40
C ARG A 521 -20.63 22.19 -17.80
N GLY A 522 -19.62 22.73 -18.47
CA GLY A 522 -19.60 24.13 -18.89
C GLY A 522 -19.31 25.15 -17.76
N ARG A 523 -19.34 24.76 -16.50
CA ARG A 523 -19.06 25.60 -15.34
C ARG A 523 -17.57 25.58 -15.00
N VAL A 524 -17.01 26.75 -14.73
CA VAL A 524 -15.64 26.85 -14.21
C VAL A 524 -15.62 26.38 -12.75
N VAL A 525 -14.71 25.45 -12.46
CA VAL A 525 -14.44 24.90 -11.17
C VAL A 525 -13.01 25.30 -10.79
N LEU A 526 -12.87 25.84 -9.59
CA LEU A 526 -11.61 26.22 -8.98
C LEU A 526 -11.29 25.18 -7.91
N SER A 527 -10.03 24.88 -7.71
CA SER A 527 -9.64 23.91 -6.69
C SER A 527 -8.36 24.35 -5.99
N ASP A 528 -8.29 24.08 -4.70
CA ASP A 528 -7.07 24.06 -3.92
C ASP A 528 -6.74 22.59 -3.52
N SER A 529 -5.81 22.38 -2.60
CA SER A 529 -5.46 21.02 -2.16
C SER A 529 -6.57 20.32 -1.35
N GLU A 530 -7.54 21.08 -0.82
CA GLU A 530 -8.53 20.56 0.11
C GLU A 530 -9.92 20.41 -0.50
N ARG A 531 -10.35 21.38 -1.33
CA ARG A 531 -11.74 21.48 -1.80
C ARG A 531 -11.84 22.01 -3.21
N THR A 532 -13.03 21.84 -3.77
CA THR A 532 -13.44 22.46 -5.03
C THR A 532 -14.44 23.58 -4.78
N TYR A 533 -14.36 24.60 -5.62
CA TYR A 533 -15.19 25.82 -5.57
C TYR A 533 -15.74 26.12 -6.96
N THR A 534 -16.77 26.92 -7.00
CA THR A 534 -17.32 27.46 -8.26
C THR A 534 -17.68 28.92 -8.08
N PHE A 535 -17.88 29.62 -9.20
CA PHE A 535 -18.31 31.00 -9.17
C PHE A 535 -19.83 31.08 -9.20
N ASP A 536 -20.39 31.81 -8.25
CA ASP A 536 -21.80 32.18 -8.21
C ASP A 536 -22.02 33.51 -8.97
N ASP A 537 -22.57 33.42 -10.17
CA ASP A 537 -22.74 34.58 -11.07
C ASP A 537 -23.77 35.60 -10.53
N LEU A 538 -24.75 35.14 -9.75
CA LEU A 538 -25.77 36.00 -9.18
C LEU A 538 -25.20 36.87 -8.07
N ASN A 539 -24.48 36.27 -7.15
CA ASN A 539 -23.89 36.96 -6.00
C ASN A 539 -22.46 37.44 -6.27
N ARG A 540 -21.88 37.14 -7.43
CA ARG A 540 -20.51 37.50 -7.87
C ARG A 540 -19.42 37.07 -6.86
N ARG A 541 -19.57 35.91 -6.26
CA ARG A 541 -18.64 35.37 -5.25
C ARG A 541 -18.25 33.93 -5.57
N ILE A 542 -17.08 33.52 -5.06
CA ILE A 542 -16.64 32.15 -5.06
C ILE A 542 -17.36 31.44 -3.92
N ILE A 543 -17.91 30.25 -4.19
CA ILE A 543 -18.60 29.41 -3.21
C ILE A 543 -18.06 27.98 -3.30
N PRO A 544 -18.06 27.20 -2.20
CA PRO A 544 -17.73 25.78 -2.24
C PRO A 544 -18.65 25.03 -3.22
N PHE A 545 -18.08 24.12 -4.01
CA PHE A 545 -18.85 23.27 -4.90
C PHE A 545 -19.33 22.02 -4.15
N THR A 546 -20.31 22.22 -3.26
CA THR A 546 -20.78 21.21 -2.28
C THR A 546 -21.14 19.88 -2.91
N ARG A 547 -21.79 19.86 -4.09
CA ARG A 547 -22.16 18.63 -4.80
C ARG A 547 -20.95 17.76 -5.20
N LEU A 548 -19.85 18.38 -5.55
CA LEU A 548 -18.62 17.66 -5.89
C LEU A 548 -17.83 17.32 -4.62
N ASN A 549 -17.77 18.24 -3.67
CA ASN A 549 -17.09 18.04 -2.40
C ASN A 549 -17.74 16.96 -1.52
N SER A 550 -19.02 16.61 -1.76
CA SER A 550 -19.68 15.53 -1.00
C SER A 550 -19.17 14.13 -1.36
N ILE A 551 -18.55 13.97 -2.53
CA ILE A 551 -18.02 12.68 -3.00
C ILE A 551 -16.49 12.64 -3.05
N LEU A 552 -15.83 13.81 -3.06
CA LEU A 552 -14.37 13.92 -3.11
C LEU A 552 -13.81 14.27 -1.73
N PRO A 553 -12.80 13.53 -1.26
CA PRO A 553 -12.17 13.82 0.04
C PRO A 553 -11.21 15.02 -0.01
N ASN A 554 -10.74 15.41 -1.20
CA ASN A 554 -9.74 16.46 -1.42
C ASN A 554 -10.03 17.29 -2.68
N GLY A 555 -9.25 18.36 -2.90
CA GLY A 555 -9.22 19.09 -4.16
C GLY A 555 -8.68 18.27 -5.33
N VAL A 556 -8.88 18.74 -6.54
CA VAL A 556 -8.48 18.08 -7.79
C VAL A 556 -7.65 19.01 -8.68
N ASN A 557 -6.80 18.44 -9.51
CA ASN A 557 -5.86 19.19 -10.36
C ASN A 557 -6.44 19.49 -11.74
N THR A 558 -7.11 18.49 -12.33
CA THR A 558 -7.65 18.57 -13.70
C THR A 558 -9.00 17.87 -13.77
N ALA A 559 -9.83 18.28 -14.72
CA ALA A 559 -11.04 17.58 -15.12
C ALA A 559 -11.04 17.42 -16.63
N VAL A 560 -11.11 16.16 -17.10
CA VAL A 560 -11.11 15.84 -18.53
C VAL A 560 -12.43 15.15 -18.88
N PRO A 561 -13.23 15.71 -19.81
CA PRO A 561 -14.50 15.11 -20.18
C PRO A 561 -14.28 13.80 -20.97
N VAL A 562 -15.07 12.79 -20.64
CA VAL A 562 -15.31 11.60 -21.46
C VAL A 562 -16.53 11.86 -22.35
N ASP A 563 -17.57 12.41 -21.76
CA ASP A 563 -18.79 12.89 -22.41
C ASP A 563 -19.39 14.08 -21.63
N ASP A 564 -20.62 14.51 -21.95
CA ASP A 564 -21.28 15.65 -21.29
C ASP A 564 -21.54 15.45 -19.79
N ALA A 565 -21.60 14.20 -19.32
CA ALA A 565 -21.93 13.85 -17.94
C ALA A 565 -20.75 13.21 -17.18
N THR A 566 -19.79 12.64 -17.89
CA THR A 566 -18.72 11.81 -17.33
C THR A 566 -17.36 12.50 -17.46
N TYR A 567 -16.60 12.55 -16.37
CA TYR A 567 -15.31 13.25 -16.29
C TYR A 567 -14.27 12.43 -15.55
N TRP A 568 -13.05 12.39 -16.06
CA TRP A 568 -11.88 12.02 -15.30
C TRP A 568 -11.39 13.23 -14.49
N LEU A 569 -11.27 13.05 -13.21
CA LEU A 569 -10.63 13.97 -12.29
C LEU A 569 -9.27 13.42 -11.87
N THR A 570 -8.28 14.30 -11.70
CA THR A 570 -6.95 13.90 -11.25
C THR A 570 -6.62 14.57 -9.94
N ASP A 571 -6.01 13.81 -9.02
CA ASP A 571 -5.41 14.34 -7.80
C ASP A 571 -4.06 13.63 -7.52
N TYR A 572 -3.40 13.94 -6.42
CA TYR A 572 -2.10 13.33 -6.08
C TYR A 572 -2.18 11.82 -5.80
N ARG A 573 -3.36 11.27 -5.52
CA ARG A 573 -3.57 9.83 -5.25
C ARG A 573 -3.78 9.04 -6.54
N GLY A 574 -4.32 9.67 -7.57
CA GLY A 574 -4.63 9.00 -8.83
C GLY A 574 -5.71 9.68 -9.67
N TYR A 575 -6.56 8.86 -10.24
CA TYR A 575 -7.51 9.22 -11.27
C TYR A 575 -8.91 8.75 -10.87
N THR A 576 -9.85 9.69 -10.75
CA THR A 576 -11.25 9.41 -10.37
C THR A 576 -12.18 9.67 -11.55
N LEU A 577 -12.89 8.64 -11.99
CA LEU A 577 -13.97 8.80 -12.97
C LEU A 577 -15.26 9.11 -12.23
N ILE A 578 -15.86 10.26 -12.55
CA ILE A 578 -17.14 10.67 -11.99
C ILE A 578 -18.20 10.78 -13.07
N LYS A 579 -19.43 10.50 -12.70
CA LYS A 579 -20.60 10.69 -13.55
C LYS A 579 -21.63 11.58 -12.87
N TYR A 580 -22.19 12.51 -13.62
CA TYR A 580 -23.30 13.33 -13.17
C TYR A 580 -24.62 12.71 -13.59
N GLU A 581 -25.44 12.35 -12.60
CA GLU A 581 -26.73 11.74 -12.81
C GLU A 581 -27.70 12.17 -11.70
N SER A 582 -28.97 12.41 -12.05
CA SER A 582 -30.03 12.77 -11.08
C SER A 582 -29.63 13.94 -10.15
N ASP A 583 -29.02 14.99 -10.72
CA ASP A 583 -28.57 16.22 -10.03
C ASP A 583 -27.46 16.02 -9.00
N THR A 584 -26.78 14.86 -9.01
CA THR A 584 -25.64 14.55 -8.14
C THR A 584 -24.45 14.01 -8.93
N PHE A 585 -23.26 14.04 -8.33
CA PHE A 585 -22.11 13.30 -8.84
C PHE A 585 -21.98 11.99 -8.11
N ARG A 586 -21.56 10.94 -8.82
CA ARG A 586 -21.14 9.67 -8.24
C ARG A 586 -19.77 9.28 -8.78
N ILE A 587 -19.01 8.54 -7.99
CA ILE A 587 -17.77 7.93 -8.44
C ILE A 587 -18.11 6.65 -9.19
N GLU A 588 -17.63 6.57 -10.43
CA GLU A 588 -17.76 5.35 -11.26
C GLU A 588 -16.52 4.47 -11.10
N ARG A 589 -15.33 5.10 -10.90
CA ARG A 589 -14.06 4.38 -10.82
C ARG A 589 -13.02 5.23 -10.11
N PHE A 590 -12.09 4.55 -9.45
CA PHE A 590 -10.85 5.16 -8.96
C PHE A 590 -9.66 4.29 -9.34
N VAL A 591 -8.67 4.88 -9.99
CA VAL A 591 -7.41 4.22 -10.37
C VAL A 591 -6.29 4.87 -9.59
N PRO A 592 -5.70 4.16 -8.59
CA PRO A 592 -4.55 4.68 -7.87
C PRO A 592 -3.35 4.87 -8.81
N SER A 593 -2.61 5.96 -8.67
CA SER A 593 -1.39 6.17 -9.46
C SER A 593 -0.36 5.05 -9.24
N SER A 594 -0.30 4.51 -8.04
CA SER A 594 0.57 3.39 -7.67
C SER A 594 0.27 2.09 -8.43
N PHE A 595 -0.94 1.90 -8.96
CA PHE A 595 -1.30 0.68 -9.70
C PHE A 595 -0.39 0.44 -10.91
N PHE A 596 -0.12 1.48 -11.70
CA PHE A 596 0.81 1.36 -12.82
C PHE A 596 2.26 1.14 -12.37
N GLY A 597 2.53 1.23 -11.06
CA GLY A 597 3.85 1.17 -10.46
C GLY A 597 4.78 2.29 -10.94
N LEU A 598 4.24 3.33 -11.54
CA LEU A 598 4.90 4.56 -11.95
C LEU A 598 4.29 5.72 -11.17
N GLU A 599 5.13 6.68 -10.82
CA GLU A 599 4.67 7.90 -10.16
C GLU A 599 3.90 8.76 -11.15
N CYS A 600 2.94 9.55 -10.68
CA CYS A 600 2.35 10.64 -11.43
C CYS A 600 2.90 11.97 -10.94
N ASN A 601 2.75 13.02 -11.73
CA ASN A 601 3.06 14.37 -11.26
C ASN A 601 1.97 14.86 -10.32
N GLU A 602 2.28 15.05 -9.06
CA GLU A 602 1.31 15.41 -8.01
C GLU A 602 0.46 16.65 -8.33
N ASN A 603 1.04 17.60 -9.07
CA ASN A 603 0.42 18.90 -9.35
C ASN A 603 -0.03 19.09 -10.82
N ASN A 604 0.43 18.21 -11.73
CA ASN A 604 0.17 18.36 -13.16
C ASN A 604 -0.13 17.01 -13.83
N ASN A 605 -0.68 16.05 -13.08
CA ASN A 605 -1.15 14.80 -13.67
C ASN A 605 -2.31 15.06 -14.63
N ASN A 606 -2.35 14.34 -15.71
CA ASN A 606 -3.30 14.54 -16.79
C ASN A 606 -3.81 13.21 -17.36
N VAL A 607 -4.90 13.29 -18.06
CA VAL A 607 -5.57 12.17 -18.73
C VAL A 607 -5.94 12.63 -20.13
N HIS A 608 -5.94 11.70 -21.08
CA HIS A 608 -6.48 11.93 -22.42
C HIS A 608 -7.46 10.80 -22.77
N VAL A 609 -8.59 11.15 -23.35
CA VAL A 609 -9.65 10.21 -23.75
C VAL A 609 -9.77 10.20 -25.26
N ASP A 610 -9.63 9.01 -25.86
CA ASP A 610 -9.82 8.77 -27.28
C ASP A 610 -10.81 7.60 -27.47
N GLY A 611 -12.08 7.92 -27.69
CA GLY A 611 -13.15 6.94 -27.79
C GLY A 611 -13.30 6.11 -26.51
N SER A 612 -13.15 4.77 -26.63
CA SER A 612 -13.17 3.83 -25.51
C SER A 612 -11.86 3.75 -24.72
N VAL A 613 -10.82 4.42 -25.19
CA VAL A 613 -9.48 4.33 -24.60
C VAL A 613 -9.15 5.58 -23.81
N THR A 614 -8.69 5.39 -22.58
CA THR A 614 -8.16 6.45 -21.71
C THR A 614 -6.66 6.26 -21.50
N TYR A 615 -5.89 7.32 -21.68
CA TYR A 615 -4.45 7.37 -21.46
C TYR A 615 -4.14 8.18 -20.21
N PHE A 616 -3.31 7.64 -19.30
CA PHE A 616 -2.88 8.26 -18.05
C PHE A 616 -1.43 8.71 -18.16
N CYS A 617 -1.18 9.98 -17.87
CA CYS A 617 0.16 10.57 -17.90
C CYS A 617 0.93 10.21 -16.62
N LEU A 618 2.06 9.50 -16.78
CA LEU A 618 2.88 8.99 -15.68
C LEU A 618 4.34 9.46 -15.83
N ASN A 619 5.12 9.27 -14.78
CA ASN A 619 6.57 9.48 -14.87
C ASN A 619 7.21 8.33 -15.65
N ASN A 620 7.86 8.66 -16.75
CA ASN A 620 8.55 7.74 -17.64
C ASN A 620 7.65 6.60 -18.19
N GLY A 621 6.36 6.90 -18.42
CA GLY A 621 5.43 5.92 -18.98
C GLY A 621 4.04 6.49 -19.23
N ILE A 622 3.21 5.70 -19.87
CA ILE A 622 1.80 6.02 -20.14
C ILE A 622 0.94 4.82 -19.77
N GLY A 623 0.02 5.04 -18.84
CA GLY A 623 -1.04 4.09 -18.58
C GLY A 623 -2.12 4.13 -19.65
N ARG A 624 -2.77 3.00 -19.93
CA ARG A 624 -3.89 2.89 -20.85
C ARG A 624 -4.99 2.05 -20.21
N LEU A 625 -6.20 2.52 -20.29
CA LEU A 625 -7.43 1.77 -20.00
C LEU A 625 -8.23 1.60 -21.29
N ASP A 626 -8.64 0.37 -21.57
CA ASP A 626 -9.50 0.04 -22.72
C ASP A 626 -10.85 -0.49 -22.20
N THR A 627 -11.89 0.34 -22.25
CA THR A 627 -13.21 -0.02 -21.72
C THR A 627 -13.97 -1.03 -22.57
N GLU A 628 -13.59 -1.22 -23.84
CA GLU A 628 -14.15 -2.30 -24.67
C GLU A 628 -13.54 -3.66 -24.27
N ALA A 629 -12.25 -3.71 -23.97
CA ALA A 629 -11.60 -4.91 -23.45
C ALA A 629 -12.18 -5.33 -22.10
N GLU A 630 -12.56 -4.38 -21.25
CA GLU A 630 -13.16 -4.64 -19.94
C GLU A 630 -14.46 -5.43 -20.00
N LYS A 631 -15.31 -5.17 -21.02
CA LYS A 631 -16.58 -5.89 -21.19
C LYS A 631 -16.41 -7.40 -21.40
N SER A 632 -15.22 -7.82 -21.80
CA SER A 632 -14.85 -9.22 -22.04
C SER A 632 -14.23 -9.89 -20.80
N ALA A 633 -13.76 -9.14 -19.83
CA ALA A 633 -13.13 -9.61 -18.60
C ALA A 633 -14.18 -9.64 -17.49
N CYS A 634 -14.62 -10.81 -17.07
CA CYS A 634 -15.51 -10.97 -15.92
C CYS A 634 -14.80 -11.89 -14.91
N PRO A 635 -13.93 -11.36 -14.03
CA PRO A 635 -13.36 -12.15 -12.95
C PRO A 635 -14.47 -12.55 -11.98
N GLU A 636 -14.46 -13.82 -11.53
CA GLU A 636 -15.35 -14.22 -10.43
C GLU A 636 -14.99 -13.42 -9.18
N PRO A 637 -15.95 -12.75 -8.54
CA PRO A 637 -15.67 -12.00 -7.33
C PRO A 637 -15.20 -12.95 -6.23
N GLY A 638 -14.15 -12.60 -5.53
CA GLY A 638 -13.64 -13.33 -4.38
C GLY A 638 -14.70 -13.45 -3.29
N LYS A 639 -14.59 -14.48 -2.45
CA LYS A 639 -15.46 -14.67 -1.30
C LYS A 639 -14.84 -14.03 -0.06
N LEU A 640 -15.57 -13.11 0.57
CA LEU A 640 -15.14 -12.53 1.84
C LEU A 640 -15.26 -13.57 2.96
N THR A 641 -14.17 -13.82 3.65
CA THR A 641 -14.11 -14.75 4.78
C THR A 641 -13.44 -14.11 5.99
N VAL A 642 -13.71 -14.64 7.18
CA VAL A 642 -12.96 -14.29 8.38
C VAL A 642 -11.72 -15.16 8.40
N GLY A 643 -10.57 -14.58 8.06
CA GLY A 643 -9.31 -15.29 7.95
C GLY A 643 -8.67 -15.60 9.30
N LYS A 644 -8.75 -14.66 10.26
CA LYS A 644 -8.20 -14.82 11.61
C LYS A 644 -8.96 -13.98 12.62
N VAL A 645 -9.15 -14.54 13.81
CA VAL A 645 -9.70 -13.82 14.97
C VAL A 645 -8.73 -13.95 16.12
N THR A 646 -8.27 -12.82 16.66
CA THR A 646 -7.33 -12.82 17.79
C THR A 646 -7.85 -11.97 18.95
N SER A 647 -7.50 -12.38 20.16
CA SER A 647 -7.78 -11.60 21.36
C SER A 647 -6.48 -11.27 22.10
N LEU A 648 -6.21 -9.98 22.31
CA LEU A 648 -5.02 -9.50 23.02
C LEU A 648 -5.40 -9.22 24.48
N ALA A 649 -4.82 -9.98 25.40
CA ALA A 649 -5.05 -9.79 26.82
C ALA A 649 -4.23 -8.61 27.39
N GLN A 650 -4.58 -8.16 28.58
CA GLN A 650 -3.88 -7.06 29.28
C GLN A 650 -2.41 -7.36 29.60
N ASP A 651 -2.06 -8.64 29.71
CA ASP A 651 -0.69 -9.13 29.90
C ASP A 651 0.10 -9.28 28.59
N HIS A 652 -0.42 -8.72 27.48
CA HIS A 652 0.12 -8.82 26.12
C HIS A 652 0.15 -10.24 25.53
N SER A 653 -0.51 -11.22 26.17
CA SER A 653 -0.67 -12.54 25.56
C SER A 653 -1.72 -12.52 24.45
N LEU A 654 -1.36 -13.10 23.29
CA LEU A 654 -2.21 -13.21 22.13
C LEU A 654 -2.91 -14.58 22.11
N TYR A 655 -4.24 -14.59 22.03
CA TYR A 655 -5.05 -15.78 21.90
C TYR A 655 -5.72 -15.83 20.53
N GLU A 656 -5.60 -16.95 19.85
CA GLU A 656 -6.33 -17.20 18.60
C GLU A 656 -7.70 -17.82 18.92
N LEU A 657 -8.72 -17.33 18.23
CA LEU A 657 -10.10 -17.80 18.39
C LEU A 657 -10.53 -18.56 17.13
N PRO A 658 -11.45 -19.54 17.25
CA PRO A 658 -11.96 -20.26 16.09
C PRO A 658 -12.60 -19.34 15.05
N VAL A 659 -12.25 -19.46 13.78
CA VAL A 659 -12.80 -18.64 12.68
C VAL A 659 -14.21 -19.06 12.27
N THR A 660 -14.62 -20.31 12.58
CA THR A 660 -15.94 -20.89 12.29
C THR A 660 -16.84 -20.94 13.51
N ALA A 661 -16.76 -19.94 14.41
CA ALA A 661 -17.55 -19.96 15.62
C ALA A 661 -19.04 -19.79 15.30
N GLY A 662 -19.85 -20.81 15.61
CA GLY A 662 -21.30 -20.79 15.51
C GLY A 662 -21.96 -19.95 16.62
N LYS A 663 -23.27 -19.69 16.51
CA LYS A 663 -24.08 -18.83 17.41
C LYS A 663 -23.89 -19.06 18.92
N ASN A 664 -23.36 -20.21 19.33
CA ASN A 664 -23.18 -20.61 20.72
C ASN A 664 -21.72 -20.94 21.11
N ALA A 665 -20.75 -20.68 20.24
CA ALA A 665 -19.35 -20.97 20.57
C ALA A 665 -18.84 -20.01 21.67
N PRO A 666 -18.37 -20.51 22.83
CA PRO A 666 -17.82 -19.66 23.88
C PRO A 666 -16.43 -19.18 23.49
N ALA A 667 -16.32 -17.98 22.98
CA ALA A 667 -15.02 -17.34 22.84
C ALA A 667 -14.69 -16.60 24.15
N ARG A 668 -13.66 -17.03 24.86
CA ARG A 668 -13.15 -16.25 26.01
C ARG A 668 -12.33 -15.09 25.48
N ILE A 669 -12.96 -13.94 25.35
CA ILE A 669 -12.26 -12.71 24.99
C ILE A 669 -11.53 -12.20 26.22
N ARG A 670 -10.20 -11.98 26.08
CA ARG A 670 -9.36 -11.48 27.16
C ARG A 670 -8.76 -10.13 26.79
N GLY A 671 -9.60 -9.10 26.64
CA GLY A 671 -9.14 -7.77 26.25
C GLY A 671 -9.62 -7.39 24.86
N ASP A 672 -8.75 -6.87 24.01
CA ASP A 672 -9.11 -6.40 22.68
C ASP A 672 -9.27 -7.56 21.71
N ILE A 673 -10.30 -7.51 20.86
CA ILE A 673 -10.54 -8.52 19.82
C ILE A 673 -10.28 -7.92 18.45
N THR A 674 -9.45 -8.59 17.65
CA THR A 674 -9.15 -8.21 16.29
C THR A 674 -9.69 -9.24 15.31
N PHE A 675 -10.49 -8.77 14.36
CA PHE A 675 -10.93 -9.54 13.20
C PHE A 675 -10.07 -9.16 12.01
N ARG A 676 -9.47 -10.17 11.38
CA ARG A 676 -8.79 -10.02 10.10
C ARG A 676 -9.60 -10.76 9.04
N LEU A 677 -10.00 -10.05 8.02
CA LEU A 677 -10.73 -10.60 6.88
C LEU A 677 -9.76 -11.03 5.79
N SER A 678 -10.17 -12.00 4.99
CA SER A 678 -9.51 -12.39 3.74
C SER A 678 -10.50 -12.19 2.61
N TYR A 679 -10.10 -11.44 1.61
CA TYR A 679 -10.82 -11.23 0.36
C TYR A 679 -9.80 -11.17 -0.78
N PRO A 680 -9.43 -12.33 -1.35
CA PRO A 680 -8.46 -12.38 -2.44
C PRO A 680 -8.98 -11.61 -3.65
N ASN A 681 -8.48 -10.41 -3.80
CA ASN A 681 -8.73 -9.53 -4.94
C ASN A 681 -7.39 -8.93 -5.37
N PHE A 682 -7.06 -9.14 -6.63
CA PHE A 682 -5.80 -8.69 -7.21
C PHE A 682 -6.02 -7.56 -8.23
N ASP A 683 -7.22 -6.99 -8.28
CA ASP A 683 -7.56 -5.87 -9.13
C ASP A 683 -7.02 -4.54 -8.56
N CYS A 684 -6.96 -3.52 -9.40
CA CYS A 684 -6.44 -2.20 -9.02
C CYS A 684 -7.42 -1.35 -8.21
N GLU A 685 -8.71 -1.67 -8.25
CA GLU A 685 -9.71 -0.82 -7.59
C GLU A 685 -9.63 -0.97 -6.07
N PRO A 686 -9.50 0.15 -5.34
CA PRO A 686 -9.50 0.10 -3.89
C PRO A 686 -10.87 -0.33 -3.38
N LEU A 687 -10.86 -1.23 -2.43
CA LEU A 687 -12.04 -1.73 -1.77
C LEU A 687 -12.23 -1.07 -0.40
N VAL A 688 -13.48 -0.95 0.01
CA VAL A 688 -13.83 -0.44 1.34
C VAL A 688 -14.53 -1.55 2.11
N PHE A 689 -13.97 -1.88 3.28
CA PHE A 689 -14.56 -2.83 4.20
C PHE A 689 -15.49 -2.10 5.16
N HIS A 690 -16.73 -2.55 5.18
CA HIS A 690 -17.76 -2.14 6.12
C HIS A 690 -17.84 -3.12 7.27
N TYR A 691 -17.65 -2.65 8.46
CA TYR A 691 -17.70 -3.43 9.68
C TYR A 691 -18.90 -3.05 10.53
N ARG A 692 -19.61 -4.05 11.06
CA ARG A 692 -20.69 -3.83 12.02
C ARG A 692 -20.60 -4.86 13.14
N LEU A 693 -20.51 -4.38 14.37
CA LEU A 693 -20.58 -5.20 15.57
C LEU A 693 -21.85 -4.86 16.34
N THR A 694 -22.69 -5.88 16.58
CA THR A 694 -23.94 -5.75 17.33
C THR A 694 -23.99 -6.78 18.44
N GLY A 695 -24.56 -6.41 19.58
CA GLY A 695 -24.75 -7.31 20.71
C GLY A 695 -24.63 -6.57 22.05
N ASN A 696 -25.29 -7.09 23.09
CA ASN A 696 -25.26 -6.54 24.43
C ASN A 696 -25.57 -5.02 24.52
N GLY A 697 -26.53 -4.55 23.69
CA GLY A 697 -26.87 -3.13 23.60
C GLY A 697 -25.88 -2.27 22.81
N LEU A 698 -24.81 -2.85 22.27
CA LEU A 698 -23.79 -2.19 21.46
C LEU A 698 -24.15 -2.24 19.98
N HIS A 699 -24.00 -1.10 19.28
CA HIS A 699 -24.13 -0.99 17.83
C HIS A 699 -22.98 -0.14 17.32
N LEU A 700 -21.90 -0.79 16.86
CA LEU A 700 -20.75 -0.12 16.26
C LEU A 700 -20.75 -0.37 14.78
N ALA A 701 -20.52 0.68 13.99
CA ALA A 701 -20.29 0.59 12.56
C ALA A 701 -19.09 1.46 12.18
N SER A 702 -18.25 0.95 11.31
CA SER A 702 -17.09 1.66 10.78
C SER A 702 -16.76 1.21 9.36
N GLU A 703 -16.03 2.03 8.65
CA GLU A 703 -15.51 1.75 7.32
C GLU A 703 -13.99 1.92 7.32
N SER A 704 -13.29 1.06 6.61
CA SER A 704 -11.82 1.12 6.46
C SER A 704 -11.40 0.51 5.14
N ALA A 705 -10.28 0.96 4.60
CA ALA A 705 -9.58 0.26 3.52
C ALA A 705 -8.76 -0.94 4.03
N ASP A 706 -8.49 -1.00 5.35
CA ASP A 706 -7.77 -2.10 5.98
C ASP A 706 -8.73 -3.28 6.21
N PRO A 707 -8.40 -4.51 5.79
CA PRO A 707 -9.19 -5.72 6.04
C PRO A 707 -9.17 -6.18 7.51
N ALA A 708 -8.57 -5.40 8.41
CA ALA A 708 -8.51 -5.70 9.84
C ALA A 708 -9.20 -4.63 10.68
N ILE A 709 -9.91 -5.07 11.71
CA ILE A 709 -10.53 -4.18 12.69
C ILE A 709 -10.36 -4.71 14.12
N THR A 710 -10.06 -3.79 15.03
CA THR A 710 -9.90 -4.10 16.45
C THR A 710 -11.01 -3.43 17.27
N TYR A 711 -11.66 -4.19 18.12
CA TYR A 711 -12.60 -3.68 19.12
C TYR A 711 -12.01 -3.84 20.51
N GLY A 712 -11.94 -2.73 21.25
CA GLY A 712 -11.50 -2.74 22.64
C GLY A 712 -12.49 -3.46 23.55
N SER A 713 -12.03 -3.94 24.67
CA SER A 713 -12.68 -4.66 25.78
C SER A 713 -14.21 -4.79 25.69
N LEU A 714 -14.69 -5.83 25.02
CA LEU A 714 -16.13 -6.10 24.88
C LEU A 714 -16.71 -6.67 26.18
N GLY A 715 -17.86 -6.15 26.60
CA GLY A 715 -18.61 -6.65 27.75
C GLY A 715 -19.06 -8.12 27.58
N TYR A 716 -19.57 -8.72 28.65
CA TYR A 716 -20.06 -10.10 28.60
C TYR A 716 -21.40 -10.18 27.88
N GLY A 717 -21.54 -11.04 26.89
CA GLY A 717 -22.77 -11.19 26.13
C GLY A 717 -22.54 -11.90 24.79
N ALA A 718 -23.61 -12.00 24.02
CA ALA A 718 -23.58 -12.50 22.66
C ALA A 718 -23.40 -11.34 21.68
N TYR A 719 -22.55 -11.55 20.67
CA TYR A 719 -22.22 -10.58 19.65
C TYR A 719 -22.37 -11.17 18.25
N ARG A 720 -22.74 -10.33 17.32
CA ARG A 720 -22.73 -10.60 15.88
C ARG A 720 -21.81 -9.58 15.22
N PHE A 721 -20.75 -10.05 14.65
CA PHE A 721 -19.88 -9.29 13.76
C PHE A 721 -20.31 -9.54 12.33
N THR A 722 -20.53 -8.49 11.55
CA THR A 722 -20.85 -8.56 10.12
C THR A 722 -19.85 -7.69 9.39
N ALA A 723 -19.25 -8.24 8.37
CA ALA A 723 -18.39 -7.48 7.48
C ALA A 723 -18.87 -7.61 6.04
N SER A 724 -18.76 -6.55 5.27
CA SER A 724 -19.00 -6.54 3.84
C SER A 724 -17.92 -5.73 3.14
N VAL A 725 -17.55 -6.15 1.95
CA VAL A 725 -16.63 -5.45 1.07
C VAL A 725 -17.43 -4.77 -0.04
N LYS A 726 -17.09 -3.51 -0.29
CA LYS A 726 -17.72 -2.68 -1.32
C LYS A 726 -16.68 -2.13 -2.29
N ASN A 727 -17.09 -1.98 -3.53
CA ASN A 727 -16.34 -1.21 -4.52
C ASN A 727 -16.52 0.31 -4.31
N VAL A 728 -15.85 1.11 -5.12
CA VAL A 728 -15.95 2.58 -5.05
C VAL A 728 -17.34 3.13 -5.39
N GLN A 729 -18.18 2.36 -6.10
CA GLN A 729 -19.58 2.71 -6.37
C GLN A 729 -20.48 2.47 -5.15
N GLY A 730 -19.97 1.80 -4.11
CA GLY A 730 -20.73 1.43 -2.92
C GLY A 730 -21.53 0.13 -3.06
N GLU A 731 -21.33 -0.63 -4.14
CA GLU A 731 -21.94 -1.94 -4.34
C GLU A 731 -21.28 -2.98 -3.44
N VAL A 732 -22.10 -3.81 -2.81
CA VAL A 732 -21.61 -4.90 -1.96
C VAL A 732 -21.16 -6.07 -2.83
N LEU A 733 -19.88 -6.34 -2.88
CA LEU A 733 -19.29 -7.43 -3.64
C LEU A 733 -19.41 -8.76 -2.91
N SER A 734 -19.19 -8.76 -1.59
CA SER A 734 -19.29 -9.94 -0.75
C SER A 734 -19.53 -9.57 0.69
N SER A 735 -20.08 -10.49 1.49
CA SER A 735 -20.27 -10.27 2.94
C SER A 735 -20.05 -11.55 3.72
N THR A 736 -19.68 -11.38 4.99
CA THR A 736 -19.47 -12.48 5.93
C THR A 736 -19.99 -12.11 7.31
N GLU A 737 -20.32 -13.14 8.08
CA GLU A 737 -20.81 -12.99 9.45
C GLU A 737 -20.04 -13.91 10.39
N TYR A 738 -19.83 -13.40 11.61
CA TYR A 738 -19.19 -14.15 12.66
C TYR A 738 -19.95 -13.94 13.97
N TYR A 739 -20.33 -15.05 14.61
CA TYR A 739 -21.06 -15.03 15.87
C TYR A 739 -20.16 -15.52 16.99
N PHE A 740 -20.15 -14.80 18.10
CA PHE A 740 -19.40 -15.21 19.25
C PHE A 740 -20.09 -14.77 20.55
N ARG A 741 -19.72 -15.39 21.65
CA ARG A 741 -20.23 -15.07 22.96
C ARG A 741 -19.08 -14.90 23.93
N ASN A 742 -18.98 -13.72 24.55
CA ASN A 742 -18.07 -13.49 25.65
C ASN A 742 -18.74 -13.97 26.95
N PRO A 743 -18.37 -15.13 27.50
CA PRO A 743 -19.01 -15.68 28.66
C PRO A 743 -18.65 -14.88 29.90
N ARG A 744 -19.62 -14.73 30.81
CA ARG A 744 -19.34 -14.15 32.14
C ARG A 744 -18.34 -15.05 32.87
N PRO A 745 -17.33 -14.50 33.55
CA PRO A 745 -16.45 -15.29 34.39
C PRO A 745 -17.26 -15.96 35.50
N PHE A 746 -16.75 -17.09 35.99
CA PHE A 746 -17.47 -17.93 36.95
C PHE A 746 -17.90 -17.15 38.21
N TYR A 747 -17.11 -16.17 38.64
CA TYR A 747 -17.40 -15.33 39.80
C TYR A 747 -18.54 -14.30 39.58
N LEU A 748 -18.98 -14.07 38.32
CA LEU A 748 -20.15 -13.29 37.93
C LEU A 748 -21.33 -14.19 37.48
N SER A 749 -21.17 -15.51 37.58
CA SER A 749 -22.24 -16.45 37.22
C SER A 749 -23.37 -16.40 38.27
N VAL A 750 -24.56 -16.85 37.85
CA VAL A 750 -25.70 -16.96 38.76
C VAL A 750 -25.37 -17.86 39.96
N TYR A 751 -24.57 -18.92 39.74
CA TYR A 751 -24.12 -19.82 40.81
C TYR A 751 -23.16 -19.13 41.80
N ALA A 752 -22.26 -18.25 41.26
CA ALA A 752 -21.41 -17.46 42.15
C ALA A 752 -22.20 -16.45 42.98
N TRP A 753 -23.22 -15.81 42.39
CA TRP A 753 -24.10 -14.91 43.11
C TRP A 753 -24.90 -15.64 44.20
N ILE A 754 -25.41 -16.84 43.90
CA ILE A 754 -26.05 -17.69 44.93
C ILE A 754 -25.05 -18.02 46.01
N PHE A 755 -23.80 -18.39 45.65
CA PHE A 755 -22.77 -18.67 46.64
C PHE A 755 -22.44 -17.44 47.51
N TYR A 756 -22.32 -16.24 46.90
CA TYR A 756 -22.09 -15.00 47.66
C TYR A 756 -23.24 -14.67 48.56
N LEU A 757 -24.48 -14.85 48.13
CA LEU A 757 -25.66 -14.67 49.00
C LEU A 757 -25.64 -15.65 50.17
N LEU A 758 -25.32 -16.91 49.93
CA LEU A 758 -25.18 -17.92 50.98
C LEU A 758 -24.04 -17.58 51.95
N LEU A 759 -22.89 -17.11 51.37
CA LEU A 759 -21.74 -16.68 52.15
C LEU A 759 -22.10 -15.45 53.04
N ILE A 760 -22.78 -14.47 52.45
CA ILE A 760 -23.27 -13.29 53.20
C ILE A 760 -24.28 -13.74 54.28
N GLY A 761 -25.21 -14.62 53.91
CA GLY A 761 -26.16 -15.20 54.88
C GLY A 761 -25.44 -15.93 56.02
N ALA A 762 -24.43 -16.71 55.71
CA ALA A 762 -23.61 -17.39 56.73
C ALA A 762 -22.82 -16.38 57.57
N LEU A 763 -22.22 -15.35 56.96
CA LEU A 763 -21.53 -14.28 57.68
C LEU A 763 -22.48 -13.52 58.62
N ILE A 764 -23.68 -13.20 58.14
CA ILE A 764 -24.72 -12.55 58.97
C ILE A 764 -25.15 -13.48 60.12
N TYR A 765 -25.33 -14.79 59.81
CA TYR A 765 -25.67 -15.77 60.83
C TYR A 765 -24.56 -15.90 61.89
N PHE A 766 -23.31 -16.04 61.47
CA PHE A 766 -22.17 -16.12 62.39
C PHE A 766 -21.97 -14.79 63.17
N TYR A 767 -22.13 -13.66 62.48
CA TYR A 767 -22.09 -12.32 63.14
C TYR A 767 -23.22 -12.17 64.16
N SER A 768 -24.45 -12.57 63.79
CA SER A 768 -25.55 -12.49 64.71
C SER A 768 -25.37 -13.40 65.91
N ARG A 769 -24.86 -14.63 65.70
CA ARG A 769 -24.52 -15.56 66.85
C ARG A 769 -23.36 -15.01 67.66
N TRP A 770 -22.32 -14.45 67.02
CA TRP A 770 -21.23 -13.82 67.73
C TRP A 770 -21.72 -12.56 68.51
N HIS A 771 -22.54 -11.74 67.83
CA HIS A 771 -23.11 -10.55 68.44
C HIS A 771 -24.03 -10.89 69.62
N THR A 772 -24.91 -11.89 69.46
CA THR A 772 -25.75 -12.37 70.56
C THR A 772 -24.95 -12.92 71.75
N ALA A 773 -23.89 -13.71 71.37
CA ALA A 773 -22.98 -14.23 72.42
C ALA A 773 -22.14 -13.11 73.03
N HIS A 774 -21.78 -12.09 72.30
CA HIS A 774 -21.06 -10.91 72.78
C HIS A 774 -21.98 -10.02 73.66
N MET A 775 -23.24 -9.84 73.23
CA MET A 775 -24.25 -9.10 74.00
C MET A 775 -24.62 -9.85 75.26
N LEU A 776 -24.73 -11.17 75.24
CA LEU A 776 -24.95 -11.95 76.45
C LEU A 776 -23.77 -11.82 77.44
N ARG A 777 -22.51 -11.87 76.89
CA ARG A 777 -21.31 -11.63 77.75
C ARG A 777 -21.23 -10.17 78.24
N LYS A 778 -21.72 -9.21 77.43
CA LYS A 778 -21.74 -7.82 77.82
C LYS A 778 -22.85 -7.57 78.92
N ARG A 779 -24.04 -8.16 78.72
CA ARG A 779 -25.08 -8.13 79.73
C ARG A 779 -24.65 -8.76 81.05
N GLN A 780 -23.88 -9.87 80.95
CA GLN A 780 -23.32 -10.43 82.19
C GLN A 780 -22.32 -9.49 82.89
N LYS A 781 -21.50 -8.80 82.06
CA LYS A 781 -20.57 -7.78 82.59
C LYS A 781 -21.33 -6.49 83.10
N GLU A 782 -22.38 -6.06 82.41
CA GLU A 782 -23.17 -4.89 82.77
C GLU A 782 -23.95 -5.18 84.00
N LEU A 783 -24.43 -6.38 84.28
CA LEU A 783 -25.03 -6.82 85.55
C LEU A 783 -23.99 -6.87 86.70
N GLU A 784 -22.74 -7.07 86.42
CA GLU A 784 -21.63 -6.93 87.39
C GLU A 784 -21.25 -5.45 87.61
N GLU A 785 -21.31 -4.61 86.54
CA GLU A 785 -20.97 -3.21 86.61
C GLU A 785 -22.08 -2.31 87.11
N GLU A 786 -23.38 -2.68 86.98
CA GLU A 786 -24.53 -1.98 87.61
C GLU A 786 -24.51 -2.06 89.09
N LYS A 787 -23.90 -3.04 89.68
CA LYS A 787 -23.62 -3.14 91.09
C LYS A 787 -22.56 -2.18 91.62
N ILE A 788 -21.78 -1.57 90.71
CA ILE A 788 -20.62 -0.69 91.01
C ILE A 788 -20.89 0.78 90.62
N LYS A 789 -21.94 1.08 89.79
CA LYS A 789 -22.25 2.43 89.33
C LYS A 789 -23.42 3.15 89.89
N GLN A 790 -23.82 2.77 91.12
CA GLN A 790 -24.76 3.60 91.91
C GLN A 790 -24.11 4.81 92.57
N ASP A 791 -22.77 4.98 92.45
CA ASP A 791 -22.08 6.03 93.21
C ASP A 791 -21.51 7.23 92.50
N PHE A 792 -21.64 7.28 91.16
CA PHE A 792 -21.13 8.49 90.49
C PHE A 792 -22.15 9.03 89.45
N LYS A 793 -23.04 9.84 89.94
CA LYS A 793 -23.81 10.78 89.13
C LYS A 793 -23.24 12.19 89.38
N ILE A 794 -23.30 12.92 88.33
CA ILE A 794 -23.33 14.38 88.27
C ILE A 794 -22.03 15.06 87.75
N LEU A 795 -22.32 15.88 86.77
CA LEU A 795 -21.62 17.00 86.13
C LEU A 795 -20.88 16.61 84.85
N GLU A 796 -21.11 17.16 83.77
CA GLU A 796 -21.33 18.50 83.30
C GLU A 796 -21.64 18.50 81.81
N GLN A 797 -22.60 19.26 81.49
CA GLN A 797 -23.10 19.49 80.11
C GLN A 797 -22.35 20.63 79.41
N GLU A 798 -22.47 20.58 78.17
CA GLU A 798 -22.41 21.68 77.20
C GLU A 798 -21.12 22.44 77.03
N HIS A 799 -20.51 22.24 75.86
CA HIS A 799 -20.36 23.30 74.89
C HIS A 799 -19.64 22.80 73.60
N ILE A 800 -20.04 23.37 72.45
CA ILE A 800 -19.34 23.44 71.19
C ILE A 800 -19.72 22.41 70.16
N ILE A 801 -20.84 22.62 69.51
CA ILE A 801 -21.11 22.25 68.15
C ILE A 801 -21.52 23.52 67.43
N ALA A 802 -20.64 24.07 66.64
CA ALA A 802 -20.88 24.94 65.48
C ALA A 802 -19.62 25.71 65.07
N GLN A 803 -18.68 25.11 64.39
CA GLN A 803 -17.67 25.89 63.65
C GLN A 803 -16.75 25.08 62.74
N GLN A 804 -17.07 23.94 62.27
CA GLN A 804 -16.17 23.19 61.34
C GLN A 804 -16.87 22.59 60.13
N ARG A 805 -17.66 23.35 59.43
CA ARG A 805 -18.29 22.80 58.22
C ARG A 805 -18.02 23.59 56.93
N GLU A 806 -17.26 24.65 56.99
CA GLU A 806 -17.06 25.52 55.83
C GLU A 806 -15.62 25.55 55.25
N GLN A 807 -14.66 24.90 55.88
CA GLN A 807 -13.27 24.91 55.45
C GLN A 807 -12.82 23.62 54.76
N LEU A 808 -13.70 22.65 54.56
CA LEU A 808 -13.30 21.32 54.02
C LEU A 808 -13.40 21.20 52.48
N LEU A 809 -14.08 22.11 51.79
CA LEU A 809 -14.33 21.96 50.38
C LEU A 809 -13.28 22.61 49.45
N GLU A 810 -12.57 23.63 49.95
CA GLU A 810 -11.52 24.28 49.17
C GLU A 810 -10.15 23.58 49.27
N ALA A 811 -9.98 22.77 50.32
CA ALA A 811 -8.73 22.03 50.51
C ALA A 811 -8.59 20.78 49.59
N GLU A 812 -9.71 20.18 49.14
CA GLU A 812 -9.68 18.94 48.37
C GLU A 812 -9.22 19.11 46.95
N LEU A 813 -9.47 20.26 46.32
CA LEU A 813 -9.00 20.57 44.95
C LEU A 813 -7.51 20.94 44.90
N GLN A 814 -6.98 21.54 45.96
CA GLN A 814 -5.54 21.83 46.06
C GLN A 814 -4.71 20.59 46.39
N VAL A 815 -5.29 19.63 47.12
CA VAL A 815 -4.59 18.40 47.52
C VAL A 815 -4.35 17.49 46.31
N LYS A 816 -5.32 17.32 45.41
CA LYS A 816 -5.13 16.48 44.20
C LYS A 816 -4.09 17.00 43.22
N SER A 817 -3.95 18.30 43.09
CA SER A 817 -2.90 18.91 42.24
C SER A 817 -1.50 18.76 42.88
N LYS A 818 -1.45 18.82 44.23
CA LYS A 818 -0.21 18.59 44.96
C LYS A 818 0.19 17.11 45.03
N GLU A 819 -0.79 16.22 45.10
CA GLU A 819 -0.53 14.77 45.08
C GLU A 819 0.15 14.29 43.78
N LEU A 820 -0.25 14.83 42.64
CA LEU A 820 0.41 14.51 41.34
C LEU A 820 1.82 15.10 41.23
N ALA A 821 2.01 16.30 41.80
CA ALA A 821 3.35 16.89 41.86
C ALA A 821 4.25 16.15 42.86
N SER A 822 3.68 15.63 43.94
CA SER A 822 4.37 14.84 44.97
C SER A 822 4.79 13.46 44.44
N LEU A 823 3.96 12.78 43.65
CA LEU A 823 4.29 11.50 43.04
C LEU A 823 5.44 11.61 42.03
N ALA A 824 5.52 12.75 41.32
CA ALA A 824 6.65 13.05 40.46
C ALA A 824 7.92 13.38 41.25
N LEU A 825 7.77 14.05 42.41
CA LEU A 825 8.89 14.34 43.31
C LEU A 825 9.42 13.08 44.01
N ASP A 826 8.55 12.18 44.45
CA ASP A 826 8.93 10.93 45.11
C ASP A 826 9.68 9.98 44.15
N ALA A 827 9.29 9.94 42.88
CA ALA A 827 10.01 9.14 41.88
C ALA A 827 11.45 9.65 41.63
N VAL A 828 11.64 10.97 41.61
CA VAL A 828 12.95 11.61 41.45
C VAL A 828 13.81 11.46 42.70
N VAL A 829 13.22 11.56 43.87
CA VAL A 829 13.90 11.36 45.18
C VAL A 829 14.33 9.90 45.32
N GLN A 830 13.51 8.95 44.95
CA GLN A 830 13.87 7.53 44.95
C GLN A 830 15.02 7.25 43.97
N HIS A 831 15.02 7.81 42.77
CA HIS A 831 16.10 7.65 41.83
C HIS A 831 17.44 8.24 42.38
N LYS A 832 17.37 9.41 42.95
CA LYS A 832 18.56 10.06 43.56
C LYS A 832 19.07 9.32 44.81
N THR A 833 18.17 8.68 45.52
CA THR A 833 18.53 7.86 46.69
C THR A 833 19.24 6.57 46.24
N VAL A 834 18.81 5.99 45.14
CA VAL A 834 19.46 4.81 44.52
C VAL A 834 20.83 5.19 43.93
N GLU A 835 20.99 6.35 43.32
CA GLU A 835 22.29 6.84 42.83
C GLU A 835 23.27 7.16 43.96
N ASN A 836 22.76 7.79 45.01
CA ASN A 836 23.58 8.09 46.20
C ASN A 836 23.99 6.81 46.94
N LEU A 837 23.10 5.82 46.98
CA LEU A 837 23.42 4.50 47.54
C LEU A 837 24.46 3.76 46.68
N LYS A 838 24.33 3.83 45.34
CA LYS A 838 25.35 3.32 44.41
C LYS A 838 26.72 4.00 44.62
N ALA A 839 26.70 5.32 44.72
CA ALA A 839 27.92 6.09 44.96
C ALA A 839 28.58 5.78 46.32
N ALA A 840 27.76 5.66 47.38
CA ALA A 840 28.22 5.29 48.70
C ALA A 840 28.78 3.85 48.77
N MET A 841 28.15 2.91 48.05
CA MET A 841 28.63 1.54 47.92
C MET A 841 29.95 1.45 47.13
N LEU A 842 30.11 2.25 46.09
CA LEU A 842 31.33 2.33 45.30
C LEU A 842 32.48 2.98 46.13
N GLU A 843 32.17 3.92 47.00
CA GLU A 843 33.12 4.55 47.89
C GLU A 843 33.54 3.60 49.03
N GLN A 844 32.62 2.80 49.53
CA GLN A 844 32.95 1.75 50.53
C GLN A 844 33.74 0.60 49.91
N LYS A 845 33.46 0.23 48.63
CA LYS A 845 34.28 -0.70 47.85
C LYS A 845 35.74 -0.23 47.71
N ARG A 846 35.96 1.09 47.60
CA ARG A 846 37.28 1.72 47.55
C ARG A 846 38.05 1.70 48.87
N LYS A 847 37.31 1.65 50.00
CA LYS A 847 37.91 1.67 51.36
C LYS A 847 38.27 0.27 51.90
N GLY A 848 37.89 -0.79 51.18
CA GLY A 848 38.35 -2.16 51.51
C GLY A 848 37.58 -2.87 52.61
N ASP A 849 36.46 -2.33 53.10
CA ASP A 849 35.77 -2.80 54.32
C ASP A 849 34.63 -3.83 54.05
N ILE A 850 34.38 -4.21 52.80
CA ILE A 850 33.28 -5.16 52.45
C ILE A 850 33.74 -6.13 51.38
N ASN A 851 33.25 -7.39 51.45
CA ASN A 851 33.53 -8.45 50.51
C ASN A 851 33.17 -8.07 49.06
N GLN A 852 34.18 -8.01 48.20
CA GLN A 852 34.10 -7.52 46.83
C GLN A 852 33.02 -8.23 45.96
N GLN A 853 32.80 -9.52 46.18
CA GLN A 853 31.82 -10.32 45.39
C GLN A 853 30.36 -10.03 45.72
N GLU A 854 30.08 -9.66 46.96
CA GLU A 854 28.73 -9.35 47.44
C GLU A 854 28.25 -7.96 46.99
N VAL A 855 29.20 -7.00 46.96
CA VAL A 855 28.92 -5.64 46.42
C VAL A 855 28.70 -5.66 44.91
N ASP A 856 29.45 -6.46 44.16
CA ASP A 856 29.24 -6.61 42.71
C ASP A 856 27.91 -7.33 42.38
N ARG A 857 27.44 -8.24 43.23
CA ARG A 857 26.14 -8.90 43.10
C ARG A 857 24.97 -7.95 43.38
N MET A 858 25.09 -7.11 44.40
CA MET A 858 24.11 -6.07 44.70
C MET A 858 24.08 -4.96 43.66
N LEU A 859 25.21 -4.51 43.16
CA LEU A 859 25.32 -3.52 42.11
C LEU A 859 24.71 -4.03 40.78
N ASN A 860 24.85 -5.31 40.47
CA ASN A 860 24.25 -5.94 39.30
C ASN A 860 22.74 -6.16 39.44
N GLN A 861 22.25 -6.40 40.66
CA GLN A 861 20.77 -6.48 40.92
C GLN A 861 20.10 -5.10 40.89
N MET A 862 20.82 -4.01 41.14
CA MET A 862 20.30 -2.64 41.03
C MET A 862 20.46 -2.04 39.63
N GLY A 863 20.97 -2.81 38.67
CA GLY A 863 21.30 -2.42 37.29
C GLY A 863 20.20 -2.54 36.25
N GLY A 864 18.94 -2.64 36.66
CA GLY A 864 17.81 -2.55 35.74
C GLY A 864 17.58 -1.09 35.30
N ASN A 865 18.25 -0.73 34.21
CA ASN A 865 18.21 0.63 33.66
C ASN A 865 16.84 0.98 33.08
N LEU A 866 16.21 2.01 33.62
CA LEU A 866 15.42 2.94 32.78
C LEU A 866 16.38 4.04 32.32
N ASN A 867 16.64 4.08 31.04
CA ASN A 867 17.47 5.11 30.41
C ASN A 867 16.81 6.50 30.61
N ASP A 868 17.57 7.51 30.97
CA ASP A 868 17.07 8.88 31.19
C ASP A 868 16.26 9.43 29.99
N GLU A 869 16.55 8.95 28.79
CA GLU A 869 15.80 9.30 27.57
C GLU A 869 14.40 8.66 27.50
N GLU A 870 14.23 7.40 27.91
CA GLU A 870 12.93 6.72 27.91
C GLU A 870 11.95 7.29 28.93
N PHE A 871 12.46 7.71 30.12
CA PHE A 871 11.65 8.38 31.13
C PHE A 871 11.11 9.72 30.63
N TRP A 872 11.96 10.49 29.95
CA TRP A 872 11.54 11.78 29.42
C TRP A 872 10.61 11.65 28.22
N ASP A 873 10.66 10.61 27.43
CA ASP A 873 9.73 10.34 26.36
C ASP A 873 8.33 9.96 26.87
N ILE A 874 8.25 9.17 27.94
CA ILE A 874 6.99 8.83 28.61
C ILE A 874 6.41 10.09 29.29
N TYR A 875 7.26 10.89 29.94
CA TYR A 875 6.86 12.16 30.52
C TYR A 875 6.33 13.15 29.46
N HIS A 876 7.00 13.28 28.33
CA HIS A 876 6.55 14.10 27.21
C HIS A 876 5.19 13.71 26.68
N LYS A 877 4.95 12.40 26.50
CA LYS A 877 3.65 11.89 26.02
C LYS A 877 2.52 12.15 27.02
N ASN A 878 2.76 11.90 28.28
CA ASN A 878 1.75 12.09 29.32
C ASN A 878 1.49 13.57 29.63
N PHE A 879 2.51 14.39 29.59
CA PHE A 879 2.37 15.83 29.76
C PHE A 879 1.59 16.47 28.60
N ASP A 880 1.83 16.06 27.36
CA ASP A 880 1.09 16.52 26.20
C ASP A 880 -0.38 16.10 26.24
N LEU A 881 -0.66 14.91 26.79
CA LEU A 881 -2.03 14.41 26.95
C LEU A 881 -2.85 15.24 27.96
N ILE A 882 -2.21 15.66 29.04
CA ILE A 882 -2.85 16.45 30.13
C ILE A 882 -2.91 17.95 29.77
N HIS A 883 -1.89 18.45 29.09
CA HIS A 883 -1.73 19.87 28.79
C HIS A 883 -1.97 20.26 27.33
N LYS A 884 -2.91 19.58 26.63
CA LYS A 884 -3.38 19.92 25.28
C LYS A 884 -2.27 19.97 24.22
N ASN A 885 -1.40 18.96 24.17
CA ASN A 885 -0.28 18.89 23.26
C ASN A 885 0.75 20.03 23.40
N PHE A 886 1.04 20.42 24.62
CA PHE A 886 1.92 21.55 24.95
C PHE A 886 3.28 21.49 24.25
N PHE A 887 4.00 20.37 24.33
CA PHE A 887 5.29 20.23 23.69
C PHE A 887 5.22 20.27 22.16
N ARG A 888 4.18 19.68 21.62
CA ARG A 888 3.94 19.68 20.18
C ARG A 888 3.66 21.08 19.65
N ASN A 889 2.86 21.84 20.34
CA ASN A 889 2.52 23.22 19.99
C ASN A 889 3.72 24.13 20.17
N LEU A 890 4.49 23.94 21.23
CA LEU A 890 5.69 24.73 21.52
C LEU A 890 6.80 24.52 20.49
N ARG A 891 7.02 23.27 20.05
CA ARG A 891 7.98 22.96 18.95
C ARG A 891 7.54 23.54 17.61
N LYS A 892 6.25 23.55 17.33
CA LYS A 892 5.71 24.08 16.07
C LYS A 892 5.91 25.60 15.99
N GLN A 893 5.74 26.28 17.11
CA GLN A 893 5.82 27.74 17.17
C GLN A 893 7.25 28.24 17.36
N TYR A 894 8.12 27.46 18.02
CA TYR A 894 9.50 27.80 18.33
C TYR A 894 10.46 26.64 18.00
N PRO A 895 10.80 26.44 16.70
CA PRO A 895 11.61 25.30 16.25
C PRO A 895 13.04 25.27 16.82
N ASN A 896 13.54 26.38 17.30
CA ASN A 896 14.91 26.57 17.79
C ASN A 896 15.11 26.17 19.26
N LEU A 897 14.09 25.62 19.92
CA LEU A 897 14.18 25.15 21.28
C LEU A 897 14.86 23.76 21.32
N THR A 898 15.87 23.65 22.15
CA THR A 898 16.53 22.37 22.38
C THR A 898 15.67 21.46 23.29
N PRO A 899 15.92 20.13 23.34
CA PRO A 899 15.22 19.23 24.27
C PRO A 899 15.28 19.72 25.73
N ASN A 900 16.41 20.27 26.16
CA ASN A 900 16.57 20.81 27.50
C ASN A 900 15.76 22.11 27.72
N ASP A 901 15.63 22.96 26.70
CA ASP A 901 14.77 24.14 26.77
C ASP A 901 13.30 23.71 26.93
N LEU A 902 12.85 22.66 26.23
CA LEU A 902 11.49 22.15 26.32
C LEU A 902 11.17 21.57 27.71
N ARG A 903 12.10 20.80 28.28
CA ARG A 903 12.00 20.31 29.65
C ARG A 903 11.84 21.47 30.64
N PHE A 904 12.62 22.50 30.45
CA PHE A 904 12.57 23.69 31.27
C PHE A 904 11.25 24.47 31.14
N CYS A 905 10.68 24.54 29.92
CA CYS A 905 9.35 25.12 29.68
C CYS A 905 8.24 24.36 30.42
N ALA A 906 8.30 23.03 30.44
CA ALA A 906 7.32 22.24 31.18
C ALA A 906 7.37 22.46 32.69
N LEU A 907 8.55 22.55 33.26
CA LEU A 907 8.74 22.84 34.70
C LEU A 907 8.22 24.25 35.07
N LEU A 908 8.36 25.21 34.17
CA LEU A 908 7.81 26.57 34.35
C LEU A 908 6.28 26.57 34.23
N ARG A 909 5.70 25.75 33.32
CA ARG A 909 4.24 25.63 33.21
C ARG A 909 3.60 25.01 34.44
N LEU A 910 4.30 24.11 35.12
CA LEU A 910 3.87 23.53 36.40
C LEU A 910 4.01 24.49 37.59
N ASN A 911 4.43 25.72 37.34
CA ASN A 911 4.61 26.78 38.34
C ASN A 911 5.54 26.38 39.49
N LEU A 912 6.58 25.58 39.22
CA LEU A 912 7.55 25.17 40.23
C LEU A 912 8.48 26.32 40.61
N SER A 913 8.85 26.37 41.91
CA SER A 913 9.75 27.41 42.38
C SER A 913 11.16 27.26 41.81
N THR A 914 11.91 28.35 41.79
CA THR A 914 13.31 28.35 41.28
C THR A 914 14.19 27.34 42.04
N LYS A 915 13.89 27.11 43.32
CA LYS A 915 14.58 26.11 44.16
C LYS A 915 14.24 24.69 43.74
N ASP A 916 12.97 24.44 43.44
CA ASP A 916 12.52 23.10 42.96
C ASP A 916 13.07 22.81 41.58
N ILE A 917 13.03 23.77 40.67
CA ILE A 917 13.59 23.61 39.31
C ILE A 917 15.11 23.35 39.37
N ALA A 918 15.82 24.03 40.29
CA ALA A 918 17.25 23.82 40.49
C ALA A 918 17.56 22.38 40.94
N GLN A 919 16.71 21.80 41.78
CA GLN A 919 16.81 20.39 42.20
C GLN A 919 16.54 19.43 41.05
N PHE A 920 15.54 19.75 40.22
CA PHE A 920 15.19 18.92 39.05
C PHE A 920 16.22 18.92 37.94
N THR A 921 16.93 20.00 37.76
CA THR A 921 17.82 20.18 36.60
C THR A 921 19.31 20.03 36.93
N ASN A 922 19.65 19.74 38.21
CA ASN A 922 21.04 19.74 38.74
C ASN A 922 21.83 21.03 38.48
N LEU A 923 21.11 22.14 38.37
CA LEU A 923 21.68 23.45 38.18
C LEU A 923 21.64 24.26 39.48
N THR A 924 22.57 25.16 39.66
CA THR A 924 22.51 26.12 40.76
C THR A 924 21.37 27.12 40.55
N VAL A 925 20.84 27.71 41.61
CA VAL A 925 19.80 28.76 41.54
C VAL A 925 20.19 29.86 40.55
N ARG A 926 21.47 30.27 40.54
CA ARG A 926 22.06 31.22 39.58
C ARG A 926 22.05 30.67 38.15
N GLY A 927 22.25 29.35 37.98
CA GLY A 927 22.15 28.66 36.70
C GLY A 927 20.75 28.68 36.13
N ILE A 928 19.73 28.53 36.99
CA ILE A 928 18.30 28.61 36.59
C ILE A 928 17.93 30.02 36.15
N GLU A 929 18.39 31.06 36.84
CA GLU A 929 18.13 32.43 36.42
C GLU A 929 18.77 32.73 35.05
N THR A 930 19.98 32.21 34.81
CA THR A 930 20.62 32.34 33.50
C THR A 930 19.84 31.58 32.43
N ALA A 931 19.32 30.40 32.74
CA ALA A 931 18.47 29.61 31.84
C ALA A 931 17.16 30.34 31.52
N ARG A 932 16.50 30.96 32.51
CA ARG A 932 15.31 31.80 32.32
C ARG A 932 15.57 32.97 31.39
N TYR A 933 16.70 33.64 31.59
CA TYR A 933 17.12 34.77 30.74
C TYR A 933 17.35 34.33 29.29
N ARG A 934 18.07 33.21 29.09
CA ARG A 934 18.31 32.64 27.72
C ARG A 934 17.00 32.17 27.05
N LEU A 935 16.11 31.53 27.82
CA LEU A 935 14.84 31.08 27.32
C LEU A 935 13.95 32.26 26.92
N ARG A 936 13.91 33.32 27.72
CA ARG A 936 13.20 34.57 27.42
C ARG A 936 13.68 35.19 26.09
N LYS A 937 14.99 35.19 25.85
CA LYS A 937 15.58 35.68 24.61
C LYS A 937 15.23 34.79 23.41
N LYS A 938 15.22 33.48 23.59
CA LYS A 938 14.86 32.52 22.53
C LYS A 938 13.39 32.61 22.14
N LEU A 939 12.52 32.92 23.08
CA LEU A 939 11.08 33.05 22.87
C LEU A 939 10.63 34.47 22.51
N ALA A 940 11.55 35.43 22.47
CA ALA A 940 11.30 36.86 22.22
C ALA A 940 10.21 37.47 23.12
N ILE A 941 10.19 37.09 24.42
CA ILE A 941 9.20 37.59 25.37
C ILE A 941 9.68 38.93 25.95
N PRO A 942 8.86 40.00 25.89
CA PRO A 942 9.22 41.33 26.37
C PRO A 942 9.59 41.37 27.88
N GLU A 943 10.43 42.31 28.27
CA GLU A 943 10.72 42.59 29.68
C GLU A 943 9.45 43.10 30.38
N GLY A 944 8.98 42.38 31.40
CA GLY A 944 7.77 42.71 32.15
C GLY A 944 6.69 41.59 32.16
N LYS A 945 6.71 40.66 31.24
CA LYS A 945 5.78 39.52 31.27
C LYS A 945 6.42 38.31 31.96
N SER A 946 5.73 37.74 32.94
CA SER A 946 6.21 36.54 33.63
C SER A 946 6.37 35.36 32.67
N LEU A 947 7.52 34.67 32.74
CA LEU A 947 7.72 33.43 31.96
C LEU A 947 6.75 32.30 32.38
N VAL A 948 6.38 32.27 33.65
CA VAL A 948 5.45 31.28 34.19
C VAL A 948 4.06 31.52 33.64
N ASP A 949 3.58 32.77 33.71
CA ASP A 949 2.25 33.13 33.19
C ASP A 949 2.18 32.92 31.67
N PHE A 950 3.27 33.22 30.95
CA PHE A 950 3.35 32.92 29.51
C PHE A 950 3.14 31.46 29.21
N PHE A 951 3.74 30.54 29.98
CA PHE A 951 3.58 29.11 29.74
C PHE A 951 2.28 28.53 30.32
N ILE A 952 1.69 29.13 31.33
CA ILE A 952 0.34 28.76 31.81
C ILE A 952 -0.71 29.09 30.76
N ASP A 953 -0.62 30.25 30.12
CA ASP A 953 -1.55 30.73 29.11
C ASP A 953 -1.26 30.13 27.71
N PHE A 954 -0.14 29.45 27.51
CA PHE A 954 0.23 28.87 26.21
C PHE A 954 -0.64 27.65 25.91
N VAL A 955 -1.52 27.79 24.91
CA VAL A 955 -2.49 26.74 24.50
C VAL A 955 -2.04 26.01 23.25
#